data_68f5c725e729430f9b2244f1102fb12f
#
_entry.id   68f5c725e729430f9b2244f1102fb12f
#
_cell.length_a   1.000
_cell.length_b   1.000
_cell.length_c   1.000
_cell.angle_alpha   90.00
_cell.angle_beta   90.00
_cell.angle_gamma   90.00
#
_symmetry.space_group_name_H-M   'P 1'
#
loop_
_entity.id
_entity.type
_entity.pdbx_description
1 polymer ?
#
loop_
_entity_poly.entity_id
_entity_poly.type
_entity_poly.pdbx_seq_one_letter_code
_entity_poly.pdbx_strand_id
1 'polypeptide(L)'
;MSNKAIYPVPANFADAHITPAKYQAMYRQSLDDPDTFWSHQASEFLTWDKPWDTVCESDLHKGHARWFDGGKLNASVNCIDRHLPERADQTAILWEGDDPNEHKHITYQTLKDEVCRLANVMYDRGVRAGDRICIYMPMVPEAAYAMLACTRIGAVHSVVFGGFSPEALKDRINDAACRMVITADEGLRGGKTVPLKTNVDAALNHCPSVDTVVVLQRTGAKIHWKEGRDIAYGASTAAASTEFAPVSMDSEAPLFILYTSGSTGKPKGVLHTTGGYLLQAASTFKYVFDYREGEVFWCTADVGWVTGHSYIVYGPLANGATTVMFEGVPTYPDGGRCWEVIDKHQINTFFTAPTAIRALHALGDDLVTKYSRKSLRIIGSVGEPINPKAWEWYHRVVGDSRCPIVDSWWQTETGAMMITPMPSAHAMKPGYASFPYFGVEPALLDEQGQEIEGEGSGYLVIKRSWPGQIRTVYGDHQRLIDTYFSTYAGYYFTGDGALRDADGYLRITGRVDDVLNVSGHRMGTAEVESALVLHNDISEAAVVGYPHPIKGQGIYCYVTPITGIEDSPELRAELVKLCVREIGPIAKPDVIQWAPGLPKTRSGKIMRRILRKIAENELDSLGDTSTLADPSVVEQLIAGREQS
;
A
#
# COMPACT_ATOMS: atom_id res chain seq x y z
N MET A 1 -23.30 -0.50 23.65
CA MET A 1 -22.66 -0.61 22.31
C MET A 1 -23.72 -0.24 21.29
N SER A 2 -23.53 0.84 20.54
CA SER A 2 -24.49 1.27 19.52
C SER A 2 -24.60 0.18 18.45
N ASN A 3 -25.81 -0.11 18.03
CA ASN A 3 -26.12 -1.00 16.91
C ASN A 3 -25.38 -0.45 15.67
N LYS A 4 -24.18 -0.98 15.37
CA LYS A 4 -23.39 -0.51 14.23
C LYS A 4 -24.16 -0.88 12.97
N ALA A 5 -24.40 0.09 12.10
CA ALA A 5 -25.12 -0.11 10.85
C ALA A 5 -24.45 -1.21 10.01
N ILE A 6 -25.22 -2.17 9.55
CA ILE A 6 -24.78 -3.20 8.60
C ILE A 6 -25.31 -2.77 7.23
N TYR A 7 -24.41 -2.69 6.27
CA TYR A 7 -24.74 -2.35 4.88
C TYR A 7 -24.85 -3.65 4.09
N PRO A 8 -26.03 -4.00 3.59
CA PRO A 8 -26.24 -5.26 2.89
C PRO A 8 -25.45 -5.28 1.56
N VAL A 9 -25.26 -6.47 1.03
CA VAL A 9 -24.73 -6.65 -0.32
C VAL A 9 -25.64 -5.93 -1.32
N PRO A 10 -25.12 -5.04 -2.17
CA PRO A 10 -25.94 -4.35 -3.16
C PRO A 10 -26.53 -5.35 -4.20
N ALA A 11 -27.81 -5.15 -4.56
CA ALA A 11 -28.52 -6.07 -5.45
C ALA A 11 -27.88 -6.24 -6.85
N ASN A 12 -27.13 -5.24 -7.31
CA ASN A 12 -26.42 -5.25 -8.60
C ASN A 12 -25.16 -6.10 -8.60
N PHE A 13 -24.85 -6.83 -7.51
CA PHE A 13 -23.73 -7.78 -7.40
C PHE A 13 -24.19 -9.26 -7.38
N ALA A 14 -25.42 -9.53 -7.75
CA ALA A 14 -25.96 -10.91 -7.74
C ALA A 14 -25.19 -11.88 -8.69
N ASP A 15 -24.56 -11.34 -9.73
CA ASP A 15 -23.76 -12.07 -10.74
C ASP A 15 -22.25 -11.94 -10.54
N ALA A 16 -21.79 -11.52 -9.35
CA ALA A 16 -20.37 -11.37 -9.07
C ALA A 16 -19.59 -12.71 -9.10
N HIS A 17 -18.28 -12.62 -9.30
CA HIS A 17 -17.40 -13.80 -9.33
C HIS A 17 -17.50 -14.65 -8.07
N ILE A 18 -17.67 -14.03 -6.91
CA ILE A 18 -17.72 -14.70 -5.61
C ILE A 18 -19.06 -14.40 -4.93
N THR A 19 -19.96 -15.35 -4.95
CA THR A 19 -21.20 -15.32 -4.17
C THR A 19 -20.96 -15.79 -2.72
N PRO A 20 -21.88 -15.57 -1.76
CA PRO A 20 -21.73 -16.07 -0.38
C PRO A 20 -21.45 -17.58 -0.31
N ALA A 21 -22.19 -18.38 -1.07
CA ALA A 21 -22.00 -19.85 -1.10
C ALA A 21 -20.64 -20.23 -1.70
N LYS A 22 -20.22 -19.53 -2.78
CA LYS A 22 -18.91 -19.78 -3.41
C LYS A 22 -17.76 -19.38 -2.50
N TYR A 23 -17.88 -18.26 -1.77
CA TYR A 23 -16.90 -17.85 -0.78
C TYR A 23 -16.71 -18.97 0.27
N GLN A 24 -17.78 -19.44 0.87
CA GLN A 24 -17.72 -20.48 1.89
C GLN A 24 -17.08 -21.78 1.37
N ALA A 25 -17.45 -22.19 0.16
CA ALA A 25 -16.89 -23.39 -0.47
C ALA A 25 -15.39 -23.25 -0.76
N MET A 26 -14.99 -22.15 -1.41
CA MET A 26 -13.60 -21.89 -1.78
C MET A 26 -12.73 -21.65 -0.54
N TYR A 27 -13.22 -20.90 0.44
CA TYR A 27 -12.49 -20.67 1.69
C TYR A 27 -12.23 -21.99 2.43
N ARG A 28 -13.25 -22.82 2.57
CA ARG A 28 -13.09 -24.16 3.18
C ARG A 28 -12.09 -24.99 2.39
N GLN A 29 -12.24 -25.10 1.07
CA GLN A 29 -11.32 -25.87 0.24
C GLN A 29 -9.88 -25.36 0.37
N SER A 30 -9.68 -24.03 0.43
CA SER A 30 -8.33 -23.46 0.56
C SER A 30 -7.64 -23.81 1.89
N LEU A 31 -8.40 -24.22 2.91
CA LEU A 31 -7.87 -24.66 4.20
C LEU A 31 -7.77 -26.19 4.31
N ASP A 32 -8.75 -26.92 3.79
CA ASP A 32 -8.86 -28.37 3.93
C ASP A 32 -8.01 -29.12 2.88
N ASP A 33 -7.88 -28.58 1.67
CA ASP A 33 -7.09 -29.14 0.56
C ASP A 33 -6.36 -28.00 -0.19
N PRO A 34 -5.36 -27.35 0.46
CA PRO A 34 -4.68 -26.19 -0.08
C PRO A 34 -3.93 -26.50 -1.39
N ASP A 35 -3.36 -27.68 -1.55
CA ASP A 35 -2.59 -28.03 -2.73
C ASP A 35 -3.47 -28.10 -3.98
N THR A 36 -4.62 -28.74 -3.91
CA THR A 36 -5.59 -28.75 -5.02
C THR A 36 -6.12 -27.36 -5.30
N PHE A 37 -6.48 -26.61 -4.24
CA PHE A 37 -7.00 -25.26 -4.38
C PHE A 37 -6.00 -24.33 -5.10
N TRP A 38 -4.77 -24.26 -4.58
CA TRP A 38 -3.77 -23.33 -5.13
C TRP A 38 -3.23 -23.78 -6.49
N SER A 39 -3.17 -25.10 -6.78
CA SER A 39 -2.87 -25.62 -8.12
C SER A 39 -3.89 -25.15 -9.15
N HIS A 40 -5.18 -25.22 -8.80
CA HIS A 40 -6.25 -24.72 -9.66
C HIS A 40 -6.12 -23.22 -9.89
N GLN A 41 -5.95 -22.43 -8.83
CA GLN A 41 -5.80 -20.99 -8.93
C GLN A 41 -4.57 -20.60 -9.77
N ALA A 42 -3.43 -21.26 -9.55
CA ALA A 42 -2.21 -20.98 -10.31
C ALA A 42 -2.36 -21.26 -11.81
N SER A 43 -3.08 -22.33 -12.17
CA SER A 43 -3.38 -22.67 -13.56
C SER A 43 -4.41 -21.74 -14.20
N GLU A 44 -5.37 -21.25 -13.43
CA GLU A 44 -6.40 -20.30 -13.92
C GLU A 44 -5.82 -18.90 -14.16
N PHE A 45 -5.02 -18.41 -13.22
CA PHE A 45 -4.58 -17.02 -13.24
C PHE A 45 -3.28 -16.78 -13.99
N LEU A 46 -2.39 -17.78 -14.10
CA LEU A 46 -1.05 -17.57 -14.64
C LEU A 46 -0.74 -18.55 -15.79
N THR A 47 0.05 -18.07 -16.74
CA THR A 47 0.68 -18.88 -17.78
C THR A 47 2.06 -19.31 -17.30
N TRP A 48 2.32 -20.60 -17.35
CA TRP A 48 3.56 -21.24 -16.91
C TRP A 48 4.32 -21.83 -18.10
N ASP A 49 5.62 -21.61 -18.13
CA ASP A 49 6.53 -22.27 -19.10
C ASP A 49 6.74 -23.74 -18.71
N LYS A 50 6.82 -24.00 -17.41
CA LYS A 50 6.85 -25.32 -16.81
C LYS A 50 5.97 -25.31 -15.55
N PRO A 51 5.05 -26.29 -15.36
CA PRO A 51 4.33 -26.42 -14.10
C PRO A 51 5.28 -26.80 -12.95
N TRP A 52 4.82 -26.59 -11.74
CA TRP A 52 5.57 -26.85 -10.50
C TRP A 52 5.59 -28.35 -10.15
N ASP A 53 6.58 -28.72 -9.37
CA ASP A 53 6.71 -30.07 -8.81
C ASP A 53 6.04 -30.14 -7.42
N THR A 54 6.07 -29.07 -6.64
CA THR A 54 5.46 -28.94 -5.31
C THR A 54 4.71 -27.63 -5.17
N VAL A 55 3.48 -27.65 -4.65
CA VAL A 55 2.64 -26.44 -4.49
C VAL A 55 3.17 -25.55 -3.39
N CYS A 56 3.36 -26.11 -2.19
CA CYS A 56 3.84 -25.38 -1.02
C CYS A 56 4.76 -26.24 -0.17
N GLU A 57 5.89 -25.67 0.22
CA GLU A 57 6.73 -26.14 1.31
C GLU A 57 6.94 -24.99 2.28
N SER A 58 6.49 -25.14 3.54
CA SER A 58 6.59 -24.06 4.52
C SER A 58 6.86 -24.55 5.93
N ASP A 59 7.62 -23.75 6.68
CA ASP A 59 7.87 -23.93 8.11
C ASP A 59 7.89 -22.55 8.77
N LEU A 60 6.78 -22.17 9.40
CA LEU A 60 6.65 -20.87 10.06
C LEU A 60 7.57 -20.71 11.28
N HIS A 61 8.04 -21.81 11.90
CA HIS A 61 9.05 -21.71 12.97
C HIS A 61 10.40 -21.19 12.47
N LYS A 62 10.67 -21.38 11.19
CA LYS A 62 11.91 -20.91 10.52
C LYS A 62 11.68 -19.71 9.59
N GLY A 63 10.45 -19.18 9.53
CA GLY A 63 10.11 -18.18 8.55
C GLY A 63 10.28 -18.63 7.11
N HIS A 64 10.25 -19.94 6.86
CA HIS A 64 10.50 -20.54 5.55
C HIS A 64 9.20 -20.74 4.78
N ALA A 65 9.21 -20.34 3.50
CA ALA A 65 8.14 -20.64 2.56
C ALA A 65 8.67 -20.70 1.13
N ARG A 66 8.23 -21.73 0.39
CA ARG A 66 8.41 -21.88 -1.05
C ARG A 66 7.06 -22.22 -1.67
N TRP A 67 6.73 -21.58 -2.76
CA TRP A 67 5.46 -21.79 -3.45
C TRP A 67 5.68 -22.09 -4.93
N PHE A 68 5.00 -23.11 -5.42
CA PHE A 68 5.10 -23.59 -6.81
C PHE A 68 6.55 -23.96 -7.19
N ASP A 69 7.23 -24.66 -6.28
CA ASP A 69 8.64 -25.02 -6.45
C ASP A 69 8.85 -25.89 -7.70
N GLY A 70 9.91 -25.59 -8.46
CA GLY A 70 10.20 -26.21 -9.76
C GLY A 70 9.39 -25.64 -10.93
N GLY A 71 8.36 -24.82 -10.67
CA GLY A 71 7.59 -24.10 -11.68
C GLY A 71 8.41 -22.99 -12.32
N LYS A 72 8.14 -22.71 -13.61
CA LYS A 72 8.81 -21.64 -14.36
C LYS A 72 7.80 -20.76 -15.08
N LEU A 73 8.02 -19.45 -15.00
CA LEU A 73 7.19 -18.44 -15.65
C LEU A 73 7.98 -17.13 -15.81
N ASN A 74 7.39 -16.16 -16.51
CA ASN A 74 7.85 -14.78 -16.52
C ASN A 74 6.72 -13.84 -16.17
N ALA A 75 6.95 -12.88 -15.24
CA ALA A 75 5.92 -11.95 -14.80
C ALA A 75 5.53 -10.96 -15.92
N SER A 76 6.48 -10.50 -16.74
CA SER A 76 6.18 -9.64 -17.89
C SER A 76 5.29 -10.35 -18.92
N VAL A 77 5.53 -11.64 -19.19
CA VAL A 77 4.67 -12.45 -20.07
C VAL A 77 3.24 -12.52 -19.54
N ASN A 78 3.08 -12.74 -18.25
CA ASN A 78 1.77 -12.81 -17.59
C ASN A 78 1.03 -11.47 -17.56
N CYS A 79 1.77 -10.35 -17.53
CA CYS A 79 1.18 -9.01 -17.53
C CYS A 79 0.93 -8.44 -18.93
N ILE A 80 1.62 -8.95 -19.97
CA ILE A 80 1.61 -8.34 -21.30
C ILE A 80 1.34 -9.38 -22.40
N ASP A 81 2.31 -10.25 -22.68
CA ASP A 81 2.37 -11.06 -23.90
C ASP A 81 1.14 -11.97 -24.05
N ARG A 82 0.70 -12.58 -22.96
CA ARG A 82 -0.46 -13.49 -22.97
C ARG A 82 -1.78 -12.80 -23.38
N HIS A 83 -1.84 -11.48 -23.24
CA HIS A 83 -3.04 -10.69 -23.59
C HIS A 83 -3.03 -10.16 -25.01
N LEU A 84 -1.87 -10.12 -25.69
CA LEU A 84 -1.73 -9.54 -27.02
C LEU A 84 -2.64 -10.17 -28.09
N PRO A 85 -2.87 -11.51 -28.12
CA PRO A 85 -3.72 -12.10 -29.15
C PRO A 85 -5.13 -11.52 -29.20
N GLU A 86 -5.67 -11.08 -28.05
CA GLU A 86 -7.05 -10.61 -27.95
C GLU A 86 -7.15 -9.11 -27.61
N ARG A 87 -6.08 -8.52 -27.04
CA ARG A 87 -6.12 -7.19 -26.40
C ARG A 87 -4.99 -6.26 -26.82
N ALA A 88 -4.33 -6.51 -27.96
CA ALA A 88 -3.22 -5.68 -28.40
C ALA A 88 -3.56 -4.18 -28.43
N ASP A 89 -4.75 -3.82 -28.90
CA ASP A 89 -5.22 -2.44 -29.04
C ASP A 89 -5.97 -1.92 -27.80
N GLN A 90 -6.24 -2.77 -26.79
CA GLN A 90 -6.87 -2.35 -25.55
C GLN A 90 -5.89 -1.48 -24.74
N THR A 91 -6.38 -0.43 -24.11
CA THR A 91 -5.60 0.36 -23.15
C THR A 91 -5.20 -0.51 -21.98
N ALA A 92 -3.89 -0.70 -21.76
CA ALA A 92 -3.32 -1.35 -20.59
C ALA A 92 -3.13 -0.34 -19.46
N ILE A 93 -2.49 0.79 -19.77
CA ILE A 93 -2.24 1.88 -18.82
C ILE A 93 -2.87 3.16 -19.35
N LEU A 94 -3.73 3.76 -18.53
CA LEU A 94 -4.23 5.09 -18.70
C LEU A 94 -3.42 5.99 -17.76
N TRP A 95 -2.57 6.84 -18.32
CA TRP A 95 -1.81 7.79 -17.53
C TRP A 95 -2.49 9.14 -17.50
N GLU A 96 -2.59 9.71 -16.29
CA GLU A 96 -3.10 11.06 -16.05
C GLU A 96 -2.02 11.88 -15.36
N GLY A 97 -1.63 13.00 -15.97
CA GLY A 97 -0.57 13.88 -15.49
C GLY A 97 -0.96 14.70 -14.27
N ASP A 98 0.02 15.40 -13.70
CA ASP A 98 -0.20 16.44 -12.68
C ASP A 98 -1.01 17.61 -13.27
N ASP A 99 -0.72 18.01 -14.51
CA ASP A 99 -1.59 18.91 -15.30
C ASP A 99 -2.83 18.16 -15.78
N PRO A 100 -4.06 18.61 -15.48
CA PRO A 100 -5.31 17.98 -15.93
C PRO A 100 -5.45 17.83 -17.46
N ASN A 101 -4.69 18.59 -18.24
CA ASN A 101 -4.70 18.49 -19.69
C ASN A 101 -3.75 17.41 -20.24
N GLU A 102 -2.88 16.84 -19.40
CA GLU A 102 -1.95 15.80 -19.81
C GLU A 102 -2.52 14.41 -19.48
N HIS A 103 -2.73 13.60 -20.51
CA HIS A 103 -3.07 12.18 -20.35
C HIS A 103 -2.60 11.37 -21.54
N LYS A 104 -2.40 10.06 -21.33
CA LYS A 104 -2.00 9.11 -22.38
C LYS A 104 -2.74 7.79 -22.23
N HIS A 105 -3.09 7.19 -23.34
CA HIS A 105 -3.57 5.81 -23.41
C HIS A 105 -2.46 4.93 -24.00
N ILE A 106 -1.95 4.02 -23.19
CA ILE A 106 -0.92 3.06 -23.58
C ILE A 106 -1.59 1.72 -23.80
N THR A 107 -1.60 1.23 -25.04
CA THR A 107 -2.17 -0.08 -25.38
C THR A 107 -1.26 -1.22 -24.89
N TYR A 108 -1.79 -2.45 -24.81
CA TYR A 108 -0.96 -3.63 -24.49
C TYR A 108 0.17 -3.82 -25.50
N GLN A 109 -0.05 -3.54 -26.79
CA GLN A 109 1.01 -3.59 -27.79
C GLN A 109 2.07 -2.51 -27.54
N THR A 110 1.68 -1.27 -27.29
CA THR A 110 2.62 -0.19 -26.97
C THR A 110 3.40 -0.52 -25.69
N LEU A 111 2.72 -1.05 -24.66
CA LEU A 111 3.36 -1.47 -23.43
C LEU A 111 4.43 -2.55 -23.69
N LYS A 112 4.13 -3.57 -24.50
CA LYS A 112 5.09 -4.59 -24.90
C LYS A 112 6.29 -3.98 -25.59
N ASP A 113 6.05 -3.11 -26.57
CA ASP A 113 7.12 -2.51 -27.37
C ASP A 113 8.07 -1.68 -26.51
N GLU A 114 7.54 -0.81 -25.63
CA GLU A 114 8.33 0.03 -24.74
C GLU A 114 9.09 -0.78 -23.69
N VAL A 115 8.46 -1.82 -23.12
CA VAL A 115 9.12 -2.75 -22.21
C VAL A 115 10.28 -3.48 -22.88
N CYS A 116 10.10 -3.96 -24.12
CA CYS A 116 11.17 -4.63 -24.85
C CYS A 116 12.30 -3.66 -25.23
N ARG A 117 11.99 -2.43 -25.65
CA ARG A 117 13.00 -1.40 -25.93
C ARG A 117 13.87 -1.14 -24.70
N LEU A 118 13.24 -0.92 -23.55
CA LEU A 118 13.97 -0.68 -22.31
C LEU A 118 14.75 -1.93 -21.87
N ALA A 119 14.20 -3.13 -22.00
CA ALA A 119 14.89 -4.38 -21.72
C ALA A 119 16.16 -4.52 -22.57
N ASN A 120 16.12 -4.20 -23.86
CA ASN A 120 17.30 -4.19 -24.73
C ASN A 120 18.37 -3.18 -24.24
N VAL A 121 17.94 -1.94 -23.92
CA VAL A 121 18.86 -0.91 -23.39
C VAL A 121 19.55 -1.39 -22.12
N MET A 122 18.80 -1.98 -21.19
CA MET A 122 19.34 -2.53 -19.95
C MET A 122 20.31 -3.70 -20.21
N TYR A 123 19.92 -4.62 -21.10
CA TYR A 123 20.71 -5.79 -21.45
C TYR A 123 22.04 -5.41 -22.13
N ASP A 124 22.01 -4.42 -23.02
CA ASP A 124 23.21 -3.88 -23.69
C ASP A 124 24.16 -3.19 -22.71
N ARG A 125 23.64 -2.68 -21.60
CA ARG A 125 24.41 -2.15 -20.46
C ARG A 125 24.83 -3.22 -19.46
N GLY A 126 24.68 -4.50 -19.82
CA GLY A 126 25.16 -5.63 -19.06
C GLY A 126 24.24 -6.10 -17.93
N VAL A 127 22.98 -5.63 -17.85
CA VAL A 127 22.00 -6.16 -16.90
C VAL A 127 21.64 -7.60 -17.25
N ARG A 128 21.61 -8.47 -16.24
CA ARG A 128 21.28 -9.90 -16.39
C ARG A 128 20.31 -10.34 -15.30
N ALA A 129 19.79 -11.54 -15.43
CA ALA A 129 18.93 -12.16 -14.41
C ALA A 129 19.62 -12.14 -13.03
N GLY A 130 18.89 -11.74 -12.00
CA GLY A 130 19.37 -11.58 -10.62
C GLY A 130 20.06 -10.26 -10.31
N ASP A 131 20.36 -9.41 -11.29
CA ASP A 131 20.86 -8.05 -11.02
C ASP A 131 19.77 -7.18 -10.37
N ARG A 132 20.17 -6.27 -9.46
CA ARG A 132 19.22 -5.35 -8.80
C ARG A 132 19.28 -4.00 -9.47
N ILE A 133 18.09 -3.48 -9.78
CA ILE A 133 17.88 -2.21 -10.49
C ILE A 133 17.06 -1.28 -9.60
N CYS A 134 17.59 -0.11 -9.31
CA CYS A 134 16.86 0.92 -8.59
C CYS A 134 16.00 1.73 -9.56
N ILE A 135 14.70 1.87 -9.26
CA ILE A 135 13.78 2.71 -10.01
C ILE A 135 13.36 3.87 -9.10
N TYR A 136 13.83 5.08 -9.44
CA TYR A 136 13.54 6.32 -8.71
C TYR A 136 12.92 7.32 -9.66
N MET A 137 11.60 7.15 -9.91
CA MET A 137 10.87 7.86 -10.95
C MET A 137 9.59 8.49 -10.41
N PRO A 138 9.03 9.49 -11.10
CA PRO A 138 7.67 9.95 -10.84
C PRO A 138 6.65 8.91 -11.33
N MET A 139 5.36 9.13 -11.05
CA MET A 139 4.27 8.27 -11.50
C MET A 139 3.96 8.46 -12.99
N VAL A 140 4.90 8.06 -13.84
CA VAL A 140 4.80 8.07 -15.30
C VAL A 140 4.81 6.65 -15.85
N PRO A 141 4.29 6.39 -17.06
CA PRO A 141 4.24 5.05 -17.63
C PRO A 141 5.59 4.34 -17.67
N GLU A 142 6.66 5.10 -17.86
CA GLU A 142 8.03 4.60 -17.93
C GLU A 142 8.49 3.95 -16.61
N ALA A 143 7.87 4.28 -15.47
CA ALA A 143 8.12 3.57 -14.20
C ALA A 143 7.57 2.13 -14.26
N ALA A 144 6.37 1.93 -14.83
CA ALA A 144 5.83 0.59 -15.05
C ALA A 144 6.63 -0.17 -16.13
N TYR A 145 7.07 0.52 -17.19
CA TYR A 145 7.94 -0.11 -18.20
C TYR A 145 9.24 -0.60 -17.58
N ALA A 146 9.84 0.16 -16.67
CA ALA A 146 11.07 -0.23 -15.98
C ALA A 146 10.87 -1.45 -15.08
N MET A 147 9.75 -1.50 -14.32
CA MET A 147 9.42 -2.68 -13.50
C MET A 147 9.26 -3.93 -14.37
N LEU A 148 8.50 -3.83 -15.47
CA LEU A 148 8.23 -4.96 -16.36
C LEU A 148 9.44 -5.35 -17.23
N ALA A 149 10.31 -4.41 -17.59
CA ALA A 149 11.58 -4.70 -18.27
C ALA A 149 12.54 -5.47 -17.36
N CYS A 150 12.63 -5.10 -16.08
CA CYS A 150 13.37 -5.89 -15.09
C CYS A 150 12.87 -7.34 -15.06
N THR A 151 11.57 -7.54 -14.93
CA THR A 151 11.00 -8.90 -14.84
C THR A 151 11.16 -9.67 -16.15
N ARG A 152 11.14 -8.98 -17.31
CA ARG A 152 11.36 -9.62 -18.60
C ARG A 152 12.77 -10.19 -18.74
N ILE A 153 13.78 -9.48 -18.22
CA ILE A 153 15.17 -9.91 -18.16
C ILE A 153 15.42 -10.95 -17.05
N GLY A 154 14.55 -10.99 -16.04
CA GLY A 154 14.78 -11.73 -14.80
C GLY A 154 15.60 -10.96 -13.77
N ALA A 155 15.78 -9.64 -13.96
CA ALA A 155 16.38 -8.75 -12.97
C ALA A 155 15.39 -8.40 -11.85
N VAL A 156 15.94 -8.04 -10.69
CA VAL A 156 15.17 -7.69 -9.48
C VAL A 156 15.04 -6.18 -9.39
N HIS A 157 13.82 -5.65 -9.43
CA HIS A 157 13.66 -4.21 -9.24
C HIS A 157 13.52 -3.82 -7.76
N SER A 158 14.03 -2.64 -7.44
CA SER A 158 13.84 -1.97 -6.17
C SER A 158 13.31 -0.56 -6.46
N VAL A 159 11.99 -0.40 -6.35
CA VAL A 159 11.36 0.91 -6.57
C VAL A 159 11.51 1.74 -5.31
N VAL A 160 12.02 2.95 -5.47
CA VAL A 160 12.16 3.93 -4.40
C VAL A 160 11.23 5.10 -4.71
N PHE A 161 10.40 5.49 -3.75
CA PHE A 161 9.46 6.58 -3.91
C PHE A 161 10.18 7.87 -4.32
N GLY A 162 9.76 8.50 -5.42
CA GLY A 162 10.41 9.68 -6.02
C GLY A 162 10.51 10.91 -5.11
N GLY A 163 9.79 10.89 -4.00
CA GLY A 163 9.87 11.92 -2.99
C GLY A 163 10.90 11.69 -1.87
N PHE A 164 11.62 10.58 -1.84
CA PHE A 164 12.63 10.34 -0.79
C PHE A 164 13.90 11.17 -0.99
N SER A 165 14.61 11.45 0.13
CA SER A 165 15.86 12.19 0.15
C SER A 165 17.01 11.40 -0.52
N PRO A 166 18.10 12.08 -0.88
CA PRO A 166 19.32 11.43 -1.37
C PRO A 166 19.88 10.37 -0.40
N GLU A 167 19.82 10.60 0.91
CA GLU A 167 20.27 9.66 1.94
C GLU A 167 19.42 8.38 1.93
N ALA A 168 18.10 8.54 1.91
CA ALA A 168 17.17 7.42 1.85
C ALA A 168 17.34 6.59 0.56
N LEU A 169 17.64 7.25 -0.55
CA LEU A 169 17.94 6.61 -1.83
C LEU A 169 19.28 5.86 -1.77
N LYS A 170 20.35 6.51 -1.28
CA LYS A 170 21.69 5.95 -1.09
C LYS A 170 21.64 4.65 -0.29
N ASP A 171 20.95 4.68 0.85
CA ASP A 171 20.92 3.53 1.75
C ASP A 171 20.26 2.32 1.08
N ARG A 172 19.20 2.51 0.30
CA ARG A 172 18.53 1.44 -0.45
C ARG A 172 19.36 0.90 -1.61
N ILE A 173 20.03 1.78 -2.35
CA ILE A 173 20.93 1.39 -3.44
C ILE A 173 22.08 0.53 -2.91
N ASN A 174 22.68 0.94 -1.79
CA ASN A 174 23.79 0.21 -1.20
C ASN A 174 23.37 -1.12 -0.58
N ASP A 175 22.24 -1.15 0.15
CA ASP A 175 21.73 -2.37 0.78
C ASP A 175 21.39 -3.43 -0.27
N ALA A 176 20.71 -3.04 -1.36
CA ALA A 176 20.42 -3.95 -2.48
C ALA A 176 21.61 -4.17 -3.43
N ALA A 177 22.69 -3.42 -3.27
CA ALA A 177 23.82 -3.39 -4.21
C ALA A 177 23.33 -3.22 -5.66
N CYS A 178 22.47 -2.22 -5.90
CA CYS A 178 21.94 -1.94 -7.23
C CYS A 178 23.07 -1.50 -8.18
N ARG A 179 23.07 -2.03 -9.41
CA ARG A 179 24.07 -1.67 -10.41
C ARG A 179 23.62 -0.58 -11.38
N MET A 180 22.29 -0.38 -11.51
CA MET A 180 21.71 0.64 -12.39
C MET A 180 20.64 1.42 -11.65
N VAL A 181 20.51 2.70 -11.98
CA VAL A 181 19.40 3.55 -11.55
C VAL A 181 18.63 4.03 -12.78
N ILE A 182 17.31 3.91 -12.74
CA ILE A 182 16.41 4.50 -13.74
C ILE A 182 15.68 5.66 -13.06
N THR A 183 15.78 6.86 -13.61
CA THR A 183 15.23 8.10 -13.02
C THR A 183 14.74 9.05 -14.10
N ALA A 184 14.24 10.22 -13.68
CA ALA A 184 13.90 11.33 -14.57
C ALA A 184 14.71 12.59 -14.21
N ASP A 185 14.73 13.56 -15.11
CA ASP A 185 15.29 14.90 -14.83
C ASP A 185 14.62 15.48 -13.58
N GLU A 186 13.31 15.63 -13.61
CA GLU A 186 12.44 16.03 -12.51
C GLU A 186 11.14 15.23 -12.52
N GLY A 187 10.38 15.30 -11.43
CA GLY A 187 8.98 14.87 -11.35
C GLY A 187 8.08 16.05 -11.10
N LEU A 188 6.80 15.92 -11.49
CA LEU A 188 5.74 16.88 -11.17
C LEU A 188 4.85 16.29 -10.07
N ARG A 189 4.49 17.12 -9.08
CA ARG A 189 3.60 16.69 -8.00
C ARG A 189 2.90 17.88 -7.34
N GLY A 190 1.60 18.03 -7.59
CA GLY A 190 0.79 19.10 -7.02
C GLY A 190 1.26 20.50 -7.46
N GLY A 191 1.62 20.67 -8.72
CA GLY A 191 2.15 21.90 -9.29
C GLY A 191 3.59 22.24 -8.90
N LYS A 192 4.28 21.32 -8.19
CA LYS A 192 5.68 21.50 -7.77
C LYS A 192 6.60 20.51 -8.50
N THR A 193 7.85 20.93 -8.74
CA THR A 193 8.89 20.05 -9.28
C THR A 193 9.64 19.34 -8.15
N VAL A 194 10.02 18.08 -8.41
CA VAL A 194 10.88 17.28 -7.55
C VAL A 194 12.18 17.01 -8.32
N PRO A 195 13.36 17.44 -7.84
CA PRO A 195 14.61 17.38 -8.56
C PRO A 195 15.25 15.97 -8.51
N LEU A 196 14.67 15.00 -9.23
CA LEU A 196 15.01 13.58 -9.11
C LEU A 196 16.47 13.30 -9.50
N LYS A 197 16.92 13.81 -10.64
CA LYS A 197 18.32 13.60 -11.09
C LYS A 197 19.33 14.22 -10.13
N THR A 198 19.02 15.37 -9.55
CA THR A 198 19.87 16.01 -8.53
C THR A 198 20.00 15.14 -7.29
N ASN A 199 18.87 14.55 -6.83
CA ASN A 199 18.88 13.62 -5.71
C ASN A 199 19.67 12.35 -6.01
N VAL A 200 19.54 11.81 -7.23
CA VAL A 200 20.33 10.65 -7.68
C VAL A 200 21.81 10.97 -7.68
N ASP A 201 22.23 12.11 -8.25
CA ASP A 201 23.64 12.49 -8.28
C ASP A 201 24.23 12.64 -6.88
N ALA A 202 23.49 13.23 -5.95
CA ALA A 202 23.92 13.35 -4.55
C ALA A 202 24.07 11.97 -3.88
N ALA A 203 23.11 11.06 -4.07
CA ALA A 203 23.15 9.70 -3.53
C ALA A 203 24.36 8.90 -4.10
N LEU A 204 24.58 9.01 -5.40
CA LEU A 204 25.59 8.21 -6.11
C LEU A 204 27.05 8.59 -5.80
N ASN A 205 27.29 9.71 -5.10
CA ASN A 205 28.62 9.99 -4.55
C ASN A 205 29.09 8.91 -3.56
N HIS A 206 28.16 8.11 -3.03
CA HIS A 206 28.41 7.07 -2.02
C HIS A 206 27.86 5.70 -2.43
N CYS A 207 27.58 5.46 -3.72
CA CYS A 207 27.05 4.20 -4.24
C CYS A 207 27.97 3.63 -5.34
N PRO A 208 29.06 2.97 -4.97
CA PRO A 208 30.08 2.51 -5.92
C PRO A 208 29.59 1.36 -6.83
N SER A 209 28.48 0.70 -6.51
CA SER A 209 27.92 -0.39 -7.31
C SER A 209 27.22 0.08 -8.58
N VAL A 210 26.83 1.37 -8.67
CA VAL A 210 26.08 1.91 -9.80
C VAL A 210 27.02 2.36 -10.91
N ASP A 211 26.94 1.69 -12.04
CA ASP A 211 27.73 2.00 -13.25
C ASP A 211 26.92 2.76 -14.31
N THR A 212 25.60 2.68 -14.28
CA THR A 212 24.70 3.26 -15.31
C THR A 212 23.50 3.98 -14.67
N VAL A 213 23.18 5.16 -15.20
CA VAL A 213 21.95 5.92 -14.87
C VAL A 213 21.19 6.20 -16.15
N VAL A 214 19.96 5.68 -16.22
CA VAL A 214 19.02 5.96 -17.34
C VAL A 214 18.14 7.13 -16.96
N VAL A 215 18.15 8.20 -17.74
CA VAL A 215 17.47 9.46 -17.40
C VAL A 215 16.35 9.76 -18.38
N LEU A 216 15.12 9.75 -17.92
CA LEU A 216 13.94 10.23 -18.65
C LEU A 216 13.89 11.75 -18.60
N GLN A 217 13.64 12.39 -19.74
CA GLN A 217 13.32 13.80 -19.83
C GLN A 217 11.82 14.00 -19.63
N ARG A 218 11.38 14.34 -18.39
CA ARG A 218 9.95 14.57 -18.07
C ARG A 218 9.58 16.04 -18.21
N THR A 219 10.42 16.95 -17.66
CA THR A 219 10.15 18.39 -17.67
C THR A 219 11.00 19.16 -18.68
N GLY A 220 12.11 18.57 -19.13
CA GLY A 220 13.09 19.25 -19.96
C GLY A 220 14.04 20.16 -19.15
N ALA A 221 14.13 19.91 -17.84
CA ALA A 221 15.00 20.68 -16.96
C ALA A 221 16.47 20.53 -17.32
N LYS A 222 17.23 21.59 -17.08
CA LYS A 222 18.70 21.53 -17.21
C LYS A 222 19.29 20.79 -16.03
N ILE A 223 19.84 19.60 -16.28
CA ILE A 223 20.42 18.72 -15.26
C ILE A 223 21.94 18.59 -15.45
N HIS A 224 22.62 18.18 -14.37
CA HIS A 224 24.01 17.73 -14.47
C HIS A 224 24.04 16.36 -15.19
N TRP A 225 25.00 16.22 -16.11
CA TRP A 225 25.20 15.02 -16.92
C TRP A 225 26.61 14.49 -16.73
N LYS A 226 26.73 13.22 -16.34
CA LYS A 226 28.03 12.53 -16.17
C LYS A 226 28.26 11.61 -17.35
N GLU A 227 29.17 12.01 -18.23
CA GLU A 227 29.58 11.20 -19.39
C GLU A 227 30.07 9.81 -18.96
N GLY A 228 29.71 8.79 -19.76
CA GLY A 228 30.04 7.38 -19.52
C GLY A 228 29.15 6.66 -18.52
N ARG A 229 28.45 7.39 -17.63
CA ARG A 229 27.48 6.86 -16.66
C ARG A 229 26.03 7.10 -17.10
N ASP A 230 25.71 8.33 -17.48
CA ASP A 230 24.33 8.76 -17.74
C ASP A 230 23.98 8.51 -19.20
N ILE A 231 22.78 7.97 -19.44
CA ILE A 231 22.24 7.73 -20.78
C ILE A 231 20.81 8.29 -20.87
N ALA A 232 20.47 8.88 -22.01
CA ALA A 232 19.15 9.43 -22.25
C ALA A 232 18.15 8.32 -22.55
N TYR A 233 17.09 8.22 -21.75
CA TYR A 233 16.03 7.23 -21.91
C TYR A 233 15.46 7.24 -23.34
N GLY A 234 14.93 8.39 -23.79
CA GLY A 234 14.26 8.53 -25.06
C GLY A 234 15.12 8.19 -26.28
N ALA A 235 16.36 8.68 -26.32
CA ALA A 235 17.28 8.39 -27.43
C ALA A 235 17.70 6.92 -27.45
N SER A 236 17.96 6.32 -26.28
CA SER A 236 18.37 4.92 -26.17
C SER A 236 17.24 3.96 -26.53
N THR A 237 16.02 4.20 -26.03
CA THR A 237 14.88 3.34 -26.31
C THR A 237 14.40 3.48 -27.75
N ALA A 238 14.41 4.68 -28.34
CA ALA A 238 14.02 4.89 -29.73
C ALA A 238 14.90 4.09 -30.72
N ALA A 239 16.17 3.88 -30.39
CA ALA A 239 17.09 3.10 -31.21
C ALA A 239 17.03 1.58 -30.96
N ALA A 240 16.37 1.16 -29.87
CA ALA A 240 16.32 -0.24 -29.45
C ALA A 240 15.20 -1.04 -30.14
N SER A 241 15.38 -2.35 -30.23
CA SER A 241 14.39 -3.28 -30.77
C SER A 241 13.14 -3.34 -29.90
N THR A 242 11.97 -3.50 -30.52
CA THR A 242 10.67 -3.81 -29.87
C THR A 242 10.53 -5.30 -29.53
N GLU A 243 11.55 -6.11 -29.82
CA GLU A 243 11.59 -7.53 -29.50
C GLU A 243 12.68 -7.85 -28.49
N PHE A 244 12.30 -8.55 -27.42
CA PHE A 244 13.21 -9.10 -26.41
C PHE A 244 12.59 -10.41 -25.88
N ALA A 245 13.30 -11.52 -26.00
CA ALA A 245 12.85 -12.82 -25.52
C ALA A 245 12.78 -12.82 -23.98
N PRO A 246 11.60 -13.10 -23.36
CA PRO A 246 11.50 -13.13 -21.92
C PRO A 246 12.30 -14.30 -21.33
N VAL A 247 12.97 -14.07 -20.19
CA VAL A 247 13.70 -15.11 -19.48
C VAL A 247 12.74 -15.95 -18.65
N SER A 248 12.76 -17.27 -18.84
CA SER A 248 11.97 -18.21 -18.02
C SER A 248 12.57 -18.29 -16.61
N MET A 249 11.84 -17.76 -15.63
CA MET A 249 12.28 -17.64 -14.25
C MET A 249 11.69 -18.76 -13.40
N ASP A 250 12.42 -19.20 -12.38
CA ASP A 250 11.88 -20.06 -11.34
C ASP A 250 10.78 -19.32 -10.55
N SER A 251 9.74 -20.05 -10.12
CA SER A 251 8.67 -19.47 -9.30
C SER A 251 9.20 -18.75 -8.05
N GLU A 252 10.24 -19.27 -7.44
CA GLU A 252 10.89 -18.71 -6.25
C GLU A 252 12.05 -17.76 -6.58
N ALA A 253 12.27 -17.43 -7.87
CA ALA A 253 13.22 -16.38 -8.23
C ALA A 253 12.76 -15.02 -7.70
N PRO A 254 13.66 -14.22 -7.09
CA PRO A 254 13.35 -12.87 -6.63
C PRO A 254 12.74 -12.01 -7.74
N LEU A 255 11.62 -11.36 -7.42
CA LEU A 255 10.92 -10.44 -8.31
C LEU A 255 11.28 -8.99 -7.98
N PHE A 256 11.14 -8.62 -6.73
CA PHE A 256 11.47 -7.28 -6.26
C PHE A 256 11.91 -7.24 -4.80
N ILE A 257 12.57 -6.14 -4.45
CA ILE A 257 12.90 -5.75 -3.08
C ILE A 257 12.22 -4.42 -2.80
N LEU A 258 11.35 -4.37 -1.80
CA LEU A 258 10.67 -3.14 -1.41
C LEU A 258 10.98 -2.79 0.05
N TYR A 259 11.52 -1.59 0.25
CA TYR A 259 11.97 -1.16 1.57
C TYR A 259 10.84 -0.56 2.41
N THR A 260 10.68 -1.10 3.61
CA THR A 260 9.75 -0.56 4.62
C THR A 260 10.52 0.07 5.78
N SER A 261 9.90 1.02 6.47
CA SER A 261 10.46 1.59 7.70
C SER A 261 10.50 0.50 8.79
N GLY A 262 11.68 0.26 9.35
CA GLY A 262 11.85 -0.64 10.50
C GLY A 262 11.69 0.08 11.82
N SER A 263 11.26 -0.62 12.88
CA SER A 263 11.26 -0.12 14.26
C SER A 263 12.66 0.26 14.76
N THR A 264 13.70 -0.32 14.20
CA THR A 264 15.12 -0.11 14.54
C THR A 264 15.82 1.01 13.77
N GLY A 265 15.10 1.78 12.95
CA GLY A 265 15.66 2.90 12.17
C GLY A 265 16.24 2.52 10.80
N LYS A 266 16.80 1.32 10.61
CA LYS A 266 17.23 0.84 9.28
C LYS A 266 16.05 0.30 8.49
N PRO A 267 15.85 0.71 7.21
CA PRO A 267 14.84 0.11 6.34
C PRO A 267 15.02 -1.40 6.21
N LYS A 268 13.91 -2.14 6.06
CA LYS A 268 13.91 -3.58 5.78
C LYS A 268 13.62 -3.79 4.30
N GLY A 269 14.50 -4.47 3.58
CA GLY A 269 14.27 -4.88 2.20
C GLY A 269 13.36 -6.12 2.16
N VAL A 270 12.06 -5.92 2.01
CA VAL A 270 11.09 -7.02 1.84
C VAL A 270 11.27 -7.63 0.47
N LEU A 271 11.63 -8.91 0.43
CA LEU A 271 11.83 -9.64 -0.82
C LEU A 271 10.62 -10.52 -1.14
N HIS A 272 10.05 -10.32 -2.33
CA HIS A 272 9.03 -11.17 -2.92
C HIS A 272 9.55 -11.94 -4.13
N THR A 273 9.03 -13.17 -4.30
CA THR A 273 9.36 -14.07 -5.41
C THR A 273 8.26 -14.06 -6.47
N THR A 274 8.56 -14.59 -7.65
CA THR A 274 7.78 -14.35 -8.87
C THR A 274 6.39 -15.02 -8.85
N GLY A 275 6.32 -16.34 -8.67
CA GLY A 275 5.07 -17.07 -8.92
C GLY A 275 3.99 -16.83 -7.87
N GLY A 276 4.34 -17.04 -6.59
CA GLY A 276 3.37 -16.92 -5.49
C GLY A 276 2.83 -15.50 -5.33
N TYR A 277 3.70 -14.49 -5.38
CA TYR A 277 3.29 -13.09 -5.30
C TYR A 277 2.36 -12.71 -6.47
N LEU A 278 2.75 -13.06 -7.70
CA LEU A 278 1.95 -12.70 -8.89
C LEU A 278 0.57 -13.35 -8.85
N LEU A 279 0.48 -14.62 -8.44
CA LEU A 279 -0.80 -15.31 -8.27
C LEU A 279 -1.69 -14.60 -7.27
N GLN A 280 -1.16 -14.25 -6.09
CA GLN A 280 -1.98 -13.61 -5.07
C GLN A 280 -2.42 -12.21 -5.49
N ALA A 281 -1.55 -11.41 -6.11
CA ALA A 281 -1.92 -10.11 -6.63
C ALA A 281 -3.00 -10.21 -7.72
N ALA A 282 -2.87 -11.16 -8.65
CA ALA A 282 -3.84 -11.37 -9.73
C ALA A 282 -5.19 -11.87 -9.22
N SER A 283 -5.21 -12.87 -8.33
CA SER A 283 -6.45 -13.47 -7.81
C SER A 283 -7.21 -12.52 -6.88
N THR A 284 -6.50 -11.80 -6.00
CA THR A 284 -7.14 -10.79 -5.14
C THR A 284 -7.69 -9.63 -5.96
N PHE A 285 -6.97 -9.17 -6.97
CA PHE A 285 -7.49 -8.14 -7.87
C PHE A 285 -8.82 -8.56 -8.51
N LYS A 286 -8.88 -9.74 -9.12
CA LYS A 286 -10.10 -10.22 -9.78
C LYS A 286 -11.26 -10.42 -8.82
N TYR A 287 -11.04 -11.11 -7.71
CA TYR A 287 -12.13 -11.53 -6.83
C TYR A 287 -12.57 -10.43 -5.86
N VAL A 288 -11.62 -9.69 -5.28
CA VAL A 288 -11.95 -8.66 -4.29
C VAL A 288 -12.60 -7.44 -4.94
N PHE A 289 -12.13 -7.04 -6.12
CA PHE A 289 -12.75 -5.95 -6.88
C PHE A 289 -13.81 -6.43 -7.86
N ASP A 290 -14.13 -7.74 -7.85
CA ASP A 290 -15.07 -8.32 -8.81
C ASP A 290 -14.82 -7.80 -10.24
N TYR A 291 -13.53 -7.72 -10.62
CA TYR A 291 -13.11 -7.12 -11.87
C TYR A 291 -13.79 -7.77 -13.05
N ARG A 292 -14.35 -6.96 -13.94
CA ARG A 292 -14.98 -7.37 -15.19
C ARG A 292 -14.24 -6.80 -16.38
N GLU A 293 -14.23 -7.57 -17.45
CA GLU A 293 -13.55 -7.17 -18.67
C GLU A 293 -14.05 -5.81 -19.19
N GLY A 294 -13.10 -4.96 -19.59
CA GLY A 294 -13.37 -3.59 -20.08
C GLY A 294 -13.53 -2.54 -18.98
N GLU A 295 -13.52 -2.91 -17.70
CA GLU A 295 -13.54 -1.94 -16.61
C GLU A 295 -12.20 -1.24 -16.43
N VAL A 296 -12.27 0.02 -16.02
CA VAL A 296 -11.10 0.85 -15.69
C VAL A 296 -10.92 0.89 -14.17
N PHE A 297 -9.75 0.46 -13.72
CA PHE A 297 -9.38 0.41 -12.32
C PHE A 297 -8.40 1.54 -11.97
N TRP A 298 -8.67 2.27 -10.90
CA TRP A 298 -7.79 3.31 -10.40
C TRP A 298 -7.43 3.11 -8.94
N CYS A 299 -6.14 2.84 -8.71
CA CYS A 299 -5.52 2.91 -7.39
C CYS A 299 -4.69 4.19 -7.30
N THR A 300 -4.92 5.01 -6.27
CA THR A 300 -4.21 6.29 -6.09
C THR A 300 -2.85 6.16 -5.39
N ALA A 301 -2.39 4.93 -5.13
CA ALA A 301 -1.07 4.69 -4.56
C ALA A 301 0.05 5.06 -5.54
N ASP A 302 1.27 5.09 -5.03
CA ASP A 302 2.50 5.24 -5.81
C ASP A 302 3.17 3.88 -5.98
N VAL A 303 3.83 3.63 -7.11
CA VAL A 303 4.59 2.39 -7.34
C VAL A 303 5.77 2.22 -6.38
N GLY A 304 6.18 3.24 -5.68
CA GLY A 304 7.14 3.17 -4.57
C GLY A 304 6.62 2.43 -3.32
N TRP A 305 5.35 2.01 -3.32
CA TRP A 305 4.70 1.25 -2.25
C TRP A 305 4.16 -0.08 -2.78
N VAL A 306 4.01 -1.07 -1.89
CA VAL A 306 3.49 -2.38 -2.29
C VAL A 306 2.09 -2.30 -2.90
N THR A 307 1.26 -1.35 -2.48
CA THR A 307 -0.06 -1.13 -3.05
C THR A 307 0.03 -0.76 -4.53
N GLY A 308 1.00 0.05 -4.92
CA GLY A 308 1.27 0.37 -6.32
C GLY A 308 1.79 -0.83 -7.11
N HIS A 309 2.68 -1.63 -6.53
CA HIS A 309 3.14 -2.88 -7.15
C HIS A 309 1.97 -3.81 -7.43
N SER A 310 1.17 -4.11 -6.41
CA SER A 310 0.13 -5.15 -6.49
C SER A 310 -1.13 -4.70 -7.22
N TYR A 311 -1.51 -3.41 -7.10
CA TYR A 311 -2.81 -2.93 -7.61
C TYR A 311 -2.72 -1.74 -8.57
N ILE A 312 -1.53 -1.39 -9.06
CA ILE A 312 -1.37 -0.55 -10.26
C ILE A 312 -0.74 -1.37 -11.38
N VAL A 313 0.29 -2.17 -11.07
CA VAL A 313 1.07 -2.88 -12.09
C VAL A 313 0.65 -4.36 -12.16
N TYR A 314 1.03 -5.19 -11.19
CA TYR A 314 0.97 -6.65 -11.35
C TYR A 314 -0.44 -7.23 -11.36
N GLY A 315 -1.29 -6.90 -10.38
CA GLY A 315 -2.65 -7.45 -10.29
C GLY A 315 -3.53 -7.09 -11.48
N PRO A 316 -3.68 -5.80 -11.81
CA PRO A 316 -4.47 -5.37 -12.97
C PRO A 316 -3.93 -5.93 -14.29
N LEU A 317 -2.63 -5.77 -14.58
CA LEU A 317 -2.06 -6.19 -15.86
C LEU A 317 -2.07 -7.71 -16.03
N ALA A 318 -1.86 -8.48 -14.95
CA ALA A 318 -2.01 -9.94 -15.01
C ALA A 318 -3.44 -10.38 -15.34
N ASN A 319 -4.44 -9.54 -15.15
CA ASN A 319 -5.84 -9.79 -15.52
C ASN A 319 -6.24 -9.18 -16.87
N GLY A 320 -5.32 -8.57 -17.60
CA GLY A 320 -5.63 -7.89 -18.87
C GLY A 320 -6.51 -6.65 -18.68
N ALA A 321 -6.44 -6.02 -17.51
CA ALA A 321 -7.24 -4.85 -17.16
C ALA A 321 -6.65 -3.54 -17.68
N THR A 322 -7.47 -2.49 -17.72
CA THR A 322 -7.01 -1.11 -17.84
C THR A 322 -6.76 -0.54 -16.46
N THR A 323 -5.51 -0.17 -16.16
CA THR A 323 -5.12 0.44 -14.89
C THR A 323 -4.75 1.90 -15.07
N VAL A 324 -5.09 2.74 -14.07
CA VAL A 324 -4.73 4.17 -14.11
C VAL A 324 -3.44 4.41 -13.33
N MET A 325 -2.51 5.12 -13.95
CA MET A 325 -1.34 5.71 -13.28
C MET A 325 -1.55 7.23 -13.19
N PHE A 326 -1.52 7.76 -11.98
CA PHE A 326 -1.78 9.17 -11.69
C PHE A 326 -0.52 9.84 -11.14
N GLU A 327 0.04 10.79 -11.88
CA GLU A 327 1.23 11.54 -11.47
C GLU A 327 0.92 12.61 -10.42
N GLY A 328 -0.31 13.15 -10.44
CA GLY A 328 -0.75 14.24 -9.58
C GLY A 328 -1.02 13.87 -8.13
N VAL A 329 -1.65 14.80 -7.43
CA VAL A 329 -2.15 14.60 -6.06
C VAL A 329 -3.66 14.84 -6.01
N PRO A 330 -4.39 14.20 -5.08
CA PRO A 330 -5.85 14.26 -5.03
C PRO A 330 -6.45 15.66 -4.91
N THR A 331 -5.67 16.63 -4.43
CA THR A 331 -6.13 18.01 -4.11
C THR A 331 -5.56 19.08 -5.04
N TYR A 332 -4.92 18.71 -6.14
CA TYR A 332 -4.36 19.66 -7.11
C TYR A 332 -4.95 19.45 -8.52
N PRO A 333 -5.35 20.51 -9.22
CA PRO A 333 -5.30 21.94 -8.85
C PRO A 333 -6.32 22.33 -7.77
N ASP A 334 -7.34 21.53 -7.54
CA ASP A 334 -8.32 21.70 -6.48
C ASP A 334 -8.86 20.33 -5.97
N GLY A 335 -9.71 20.35 -4.92
CA GLY A 335 -10.26 19.13 -4.32
C GLY A 335 -11.26 18.36 -5.20
N GLY A 336 -11.58 18.86 -6.39
CA GLY A 336 -12.41 18.17 -7.40
C GLY A 336 -11.62 17.20 -8.28
N ARG A 337 -10.29 17.21 -8.20
CA ARG A 337 -9.41 16.50 -9.12
C ARG A 337 -9.69 15.01 -9.26
N CYS A 338 -9.88 14.32 -8.18
CA CYS A 338 -10.22 12.87 -8.23
C CYS A 338 -11.53 12.61 -8.96
N TRP A 339 -12.51 13.44 -8.71
CA TRP A 339 -13.86 13.28 -9.27
C TRP A 339 -13.90 13.63 -10.75
N GLU A 340 -13.10 14.62 -11.17
CA GLU A 340 -12.86 14.94 -12.57
C GLU A 340 -12.23 13.76 -13.32
N VAL A 341 -11.20 13.13 -12.76
CA VAL A 341 -10.54 11.95 -13.34
C VAL A 341 -11.53 10.77 -13.46
N ILE A 342 -12.35 10.54 -12.42
CA ILE A 342 -13.38 9.50 -12.45
C ILE A 342 -14.38 9.74 -13.57
N ASP A 343 -14.88 10.96 -13.71
CA ASP A 343 -15.86 11.33 -14.75
C ASP A 343 -15.22 11.29 -16.15
N LYS A 344 -14.04 11.90 -16.30
CA LYS A 344 -13.29 11.99 -17.57
C LYS A 344 -12.99 10.61 -18.15
N HIS A 345 -12.53 9.69 -17.34
CA HIS A 345 -12.06 8.37 -17.76
C HIS A 345 -13.03 7.23 -17.46
N GLN A 346 -14.24 7.55 -16.98
CA GLN A 346 -15.30 6.58 -16.67
C GLN A 346 -14.80 5.44 -15.77
N ILE A 347 -14.09 5.81 -14.68
CA ILE A 347 -13.49 4.87 -13.73
C ILE A 347 -14.58 4.00 -13.08
N ASN A 348 -14.37 2.68 -13.04
CA ASN A 348 -15.31 1.71 -12.47
C ASN A 348 -14.94 1.33 -11.03
N THR A 349 -13.66 1.30 -10.71
CA THR A 349 -13.18 1.02 -9.36
C THR A 349 -12.20 2.10 -8.90
N PHE A 350 -12.46 2.68 -7.72
CA PHE A 350 -11.61 3.70 -7.10
C PHE A 350 -11.09 3.21 -5.76
N PHE A 351 -9.77 3.01 -5.66
CA PHE A 351 -9.10 2.45 -4.50
C PHE A 351 -8.06 3.43 -3.95
N THR A 352 -8.27 3.90 -2.71
CA THR A 352 -7.47 4.98 -2.13
C THR A 352 -7.22 4.79 -0.63
N ALA A 353 -6.45 5.69 -0.02
CA ALA A 353 -6.14 5.63 1.41
C ALA A 353 -7.13 6.44 2.26
N PRO A 354 -7.43 6.03 3.51
CA PRO A 354 -8.26 6.79 4.45
C PRO A 354 -7.80 8.23 4.66
N THR A 355 -6.50 8.49 4.65
CA THR A 355 -5.96 9.85 4.72
C THR A 355 -6.43 10.72 3.56
N ALA A 356 -6.43 10.19 2.32
CA ALA A 356 -6.97 10.91 1.16
C ALA A 356 -8.48 11.12 1.28
N ILE A 357 -9.21 10.10 1.74
CA ILE A 357 -10.67 10.19 1.97
C ILE A 357 -10.99 11.29 2.98
N ARG A 358 -10.27 11.37 4.11
CA ARG A 358 -10.48 12.43 5.11
C ARG A 358 -10.15 13.81 4.59
N ALA A 359 -9.04 13.94 3.85
CA ALA A 359 -8.65 15.22 3.25
C ALA A 359 -9.71 15.73 2.24
N LEU A 360 -10.23 14.82 1.40
CA LEU A 360 -11.28 15.15 0.44
C LEU A 360 -12.62 15.45 1.11
N HIS A 361 -12.98 14.72 2.18
CA HIS A 361 -14.18 14.99 2.99
C HIS A 361 -14.13 16.40 3.59
N ALA A 362 -12.98 16.83 4.10
CA ALA A 362 -12.82 18.16 4.70
C ALA A 362 -13.02 19.31 3.70
N LEU A 363 -12.93 19.05 2.39
CA LEU A 363 -13.14 20.04 1.33
C LEU A 363 -14.61 20.21 0.92
N GLY A 364 -15.51 19.36 1.43
CA GLY A 364 -16.96 19.46 1.24
C GLY A 364 -17.52 18.62 0.10
N ASP A 365 -18.81 18.36 0.19
CA ASP A 365 -19.56 17.46 -0.70
C ASP A 365 -19.74 18.05 -2.12
N ASP A 366 -19.78 19.38 -2.26
CA ASP A 366 -20.07 20.07 -3.52
C ASP A 366 -19.02 19.74 -4.59
N LEU A 367 -17.73 19.64 -4.19
CA LEU A 367 -16.66 19.27 -5.10
C LEU A 367 -16.82 17.85 -5.64
N VAL A 368 -17.36 16.93 -4.84
CA VAL A 368 -17.63 15.56 -5.24
C VAL A 368 -18.83 15.51 -6.19
N THR A 369 -19.92 16.17 -5.81
CA THR A 369 -21.21 16.09 -6.52
C THR A 369 -21.25 16.85 -7.84
N LYS A 370 -20.29 17.76 -8.05
CA LYS A 370 -20.09 18.50 -9.30
C LYS A 370 -19.82 17.57 -10.50
N TYR A 371 -19.17 16.42 -10.26
CA TYR A 371 -18.77 15.48 -11.30
C TYR A 371 -19.62 14.22 -11.30
N SER A 372 -19.75 13.56 -12.46
CA SER A 372 -20.45 12.28 -12.56
C SER A 372 -19.59 11.17 -11.93
N ARG A 373 -20.24 10.34 -11.10
CA ARG A 373 -19.64 9.14 -10.52
C ARG A 373 -20.44 7.90 -10.89
N LYS A 374 -21.27 8.00 -11.95
CA LYS A 374 -22.14 6.91 -12.40
C LYS A 374 -21.37 5.69 -12.86
N SER A 375 -20.15 5.88 -13.37
CA SER A 375 -19.27 4.78 -13.78
C SER A 375 -18.73 3.96 -12.62
N LEU A 376 -18.60 4.55 -11.42
CA LEU A 376 -18.13 3.83 -10.23
C LEU A 376 -19.05 2.66 -9.92
N ARG A 377 -18.48 1.50 -9.72
CA ARG A 377 -19.13 0.27 -9.29
C ARG A 377 -18.65 -0.19 -7.92
N ILE A 378 -17.36 -0.01 -7.64
CA ILE A 378 -16.71 -0.37 -6.38
C ILE A 378 -15.83 0.80 -5.95
N ILE A 379 -15.80 1.06 -4.66
CA ILE A 379 -14.83 1.95 -4.03
C ILE A 379 -14.07 1.19 -2.94
N GLY A 380 -12.85 1.61 -2.60
CA GLY A 380 -12.07 0.85 -1.64
C GLY A 380 -11.12 1.71 -0.82
N SER A 381 -10.69 1.16 0.31
CA SER A 381 -9.83 1.79 1.30
C SER A 381 -8.66 0.87 1.67
N VAL A 382 -7.46 1.42 1.81
CA VAL A 382 -6.24 0.67 2.08
C VAL A 382 -5.17 1.48 2.80
N GLY A 383 -4.31 0.79 3.55
CA GLY A 383 -3.06 1.32 4.10
C GLY A 383 -3.11 1.73 5.56
N GLU A 384 -4.28 2.04 6.08
CA GLU A 384 -4.55 2.30 7.50
C GLU A 384 -6.02 1.99 7.83
N PRO A 385 -6.40 1.77 9.10
CA PRO A 385 -7.80 1.64 9.46
C PRO A 385 -8.60 2.90 9.12
N ILE A 386 -9.74 2.72 8.47
CA ILE A 386 -10.68 3.82 8.22
C ILE A 386 -11.65 3.97 9.39
N ASN A 387 -11.86 5.20 9.87
CA ASN A 387 -12.88 5.43 10.89
C ASN A 387 -14.29 5.35 10.31
N PRO A 388 -15.31 4.96 11.10
CA PRO A 388 -16.68 4.79 10.62
C PRO A 388 -17.27 6.04 9.96
N LYS A 389 -16.99 7.25 10.47
CA LYS A 389 -17.51 8.51 9.90
C LYS A 389 -16.98 8.76 8.48
N ALA A 390 -15.69 8.58 8.27
CA ALA A 390 -15.09 8.70 6.94
C ALA A 390 -15.60 7.59 5.99
N TRP A 391 -15.77 6.37 6.50
CA TRP A 391 -16.34 5.25 5.75
C TRP A 391 -17.76 5.55 5.30
N GLU A 392 -18.63 6.04 6.19
CA GLU A 392 -20.04 6.39 5.89
C GLU A 392 -20.12 7.54 4.89
N TRP A 393 -19.29 8.57 5.04
CA TRP A 393 -19.19 9.64 4.06
C TRP A 393 -18.77 9.12 2.69
N TYR A 394 -17.74 8.28 2.66
CA TYR A 394 -17.21 7.69 1.42
C TYR A 394 -18.27 6.85 0.72
N HIS A 395 -19.03 6.03 1.47
CA HIS A 395 -20.14 5.25 0.94
C HIS A 395 -21.27 6.14 0.41
N ARG A 396 -21.71 7.11 1.24
CA ARG A 396 -22.88 7.95 0.92
C ARG A 396 -22.60 8.94 -0.19
N VAL A 397 -21.49 9.67 -0.12
CA VAL A 397 -21.21 10.79 -1.03
C VAL A 397 -20.47 10.32 -2.27
N VAL A 398 -19.34 9.63 -2.11
CA VAL A 398 -18.53 9.18 -3.26
C VAL A 398 -19.19 7.99 -3.95
N GLY A 399 -19.59 7.00 -3.19
CA GLY A 399 -20.24 5.78 -3.68
C GLY A 399 -21.71 5.95 -4.02
N ASP A 400 -22.31 7.13 -3.80
CA ASP A 400 -23.71 7.43 -4.06
C ASP A 400 -24.67 6.41 -3.41
N SER A 401 -24.30 5.90 -2.23
CA SER A 401 -24.97 4.84 -1.46
C SER A 401 -25.23 3.54 -2.23
N ARG A 402 -24.58 3.32 -3.37
CA ARG A 402 -24.75 2.15 -4.25
C ARG A 402 -23.48 1.32 -4.45
N CYS A 403 -22.30 1.94 -4.23
CA CYS A 403 -21.02 1.24 -4.39
C CYS A 403 -20.63 0.57 -3.07
N PRO A 404 -20.34 -0.74 -3.06
CA PRO A 404 -19.74 -1.38 -1.89
C PRO A 404 -18.34 -0.83 -1.65
N ILE A 405 -17.92 -0.84 -0.38
CA ILE A 405 -16.57 -0.47 0.03
C ILE A 405 -15.74 -1.71 0.31
N VAL A 406 -14.64 -1.85 -0.41
CA VAL A 406 -13.58 -2.81 -0.12
C VAL A 406 -12.60 -2.16 0.87
N ASP A 407 -12.79 -2.42 2.18
CA ASP A 407 -11.89 -1.98 3.24
C ASP A 407 -10.94 -3.12 3.58
N SER A 408 -9.71 -3.06 3.07
CA SER A 408 -8.79 -4.18 3.07
C SER A 408 -7.63 -4.01 4.05
N TRP A 409 -7.27 -5.10 4.74
CA TRP A 409 -6.05 -5.19 5.53
C TRP A 409 -5.03 -6.12 4.88
N TRP A 410 -3.81 -5.65 4.80
CA TRP A 410 -2.63 -6.38 4.36
C TRP A 410 -1.36 -5.53 4.59
N GLN A 411 -0.21 -6.10 4.31
CA GLN A 411 1.09 -5.49 4.58
C GLN A 411 2.01 -5.63 3.35
N THR A 412 3.11 -4.90 3.31
CA THR A 412 4.17 -5.12 2.31
C THR A 412 4.65 -6.55 2.35
N GLU A 413 4.79 -7.09 3.54
CA GLU A 413 5.24 -8.45 3.84
C GLU A 413 4.24 -9.53 3.38
N THR A 414 2.98 -9.21 3.24
CA THR A 414 1.97 -10.17 2.76
C THR A 414 1.80 -10.19 1.25
N GLY A 415 2.32 -9.18 0.57
CA GLY A 415 2.31 -9.06 -0.90
C GLY A 415 0.99 -8.59 -1.49
N ALA A 416 -0.16 -9.03 -0.97
CA ALA A 416 -1.49 -8.63 -1.39
C ALA A 416 -2.50 -8.78 -0.23
N MET A 417 -3.78 -8.52 -0.50
CA MET A 417 -4.86 -8.52 0.49
C MET A 417 -4.98 -9.85 1.24
N MET A 418 -5.16 -9.75 2.56
CA MET A 418 -5.29 -10.88 3.48
C MET A 418 -6.65 -10.94 4.15
N ILE A 419 -7.19 -9.80 4.59
CA ILE A 419 -8.52 -9.68 5.20
C ILE A 419 -9.25 -8.55 4.49
N THR A 420 -10.44 -8.86 3.92
CA THR A 420 -11.14 -7.93 3.05
C THR A 420 -12.58 -8.37 2.82
N PRO A 421 -13.55 -7.48 2.71
CA PRO A 421 -14.86 -7.86 2.20
C PRO A 421 -14.78 -8.18 0.71
N MET A 422 -15.67 -9.06 0.26
CA MET A 422 -15.95 -9.27 -1.16
C MET A 422 -17.32 -8.68 -1.49
N PRO A 423 -17.45 -7.91 -2.58
CA PRO A 423 -18.63 -7.07 -2.83
C PRO A 423 -19.97 -7.78 -2.77
N SER A 424 -20.02 -9.05 -3.17
CA SER A 424 -21.27 -9.84 -3.19
C SER A 424 -21.37 -10.93 -2.15
N ALA A 425 -20.28 -11.22 -1.44
CA ALA A 425 -20.25 -12.31 -0.47
C ALA A 425 -20.54 -11.84 0.95
N HIS A 426 -20.19 -10.59 1.26
CA HIS A 426 -20.23 -10.09 2.62
C HIS A 426 -21.01 -8.77 2.71
N ALA A 427 -21.92 -8.68 3.68
CA ALA A 427 -22.41 -7.38 4.13
C ALA A 427 -21.25 -6.61 4.77
N MET A 428 -21.28 -5.28 4.70
CA MET A 428 -20.20 -4.42 5.16
C MET A 428 -20.51 -3.81 6.52
N LYS A 429 -19.48 -3.68 7.36
CA LYS A 429 -19.54 -2.93 8.63
C LYS A 429 -18.51 -1.80 8.57
N PRO A 430 -18.89 -0.52 8.82
CA PRO A 430 -17.96 0.60 8.80
C PRO A 430 -16.72 0.40 9.69
N GLY A 431 -15.52 0.48 9.09
CA GLY A 431 -14.24 0.31 9.78
C GLY A 431 -13.84 -1.14 10.06
N TYR A 432 -14.47 -2.12 9.43
CA TYR A 432 -14.09 -3.53 9.52
C TYR A 432 -13.48 -4.02 8.21
N ALA A 433 -12.31 -4.67 8.31
CA ALA A 433 -11.70 -5.37 7.18
C ALA A 433 -12.43 -6.69 6.82
N SER A 434 -13.39 -7.09 7.62
CA SER A 434 -14.36 -8.16 7.43
C SER A 434 -13.81 -9.57 7.58
N PHE A 435 -13.53 -10.30 6.48
CA PHE A 435 -13.24 -11.74 6.50
C PHE A 435 -11.92 -12.07 5.80
N PRO A 436 -11.30 -13.22 6.13
CA PRO A 436 -10.06 -13.62 5.50
C PRO A 436 -10.25 -13.95 4.01
N TYR A 437 -9.20 -13.67 3.22
CA TYR A 437 -9.09 -14.15 1.85
C TYR A 437 -8.78 -15.66 1.84
N PHE A 438 -8.93 -16.31 0.69
CA PHE A 438 -8.68 -17.74 0.52
C PHE A 438 -7.29 -18.15 0.96
N GLY A 439 -7.18 -19.25 1.70
CA GLY A 439 -5.94 -19.76 2.26
C GLY A 439 -5.36 -18.98 3.44
N VAL A 440 -5.98 -17.87 3.82
CA VAL A 440 -5.58 -17.06 4.98
C VAL A 440 -6.33 -17.54 6.21
N GLU A 441 -5.62 -17.97 7.24
CA GLU A 441 -6.19 -18.43 8.51
C GLU A 441 -5.74 -17.51 9.65
N PRO A 442 -6.49 -16.40 9.93
CA PRO A 442 -6.14 -15.49 11.01
C PRO A 442 -6.56 -16.04 12.36
N ALA A 443 -5.77 -15.74 13.39
CA ALA A 443 -6.13 -15.95 14.78
C ALA A 443 -5.85 -14.68 15.61
N LEU A 444 -6.53 -14.56 16.74
CA LEU A 444 -6.26 -13.55 17.76
C LEU A 444 -5.62 -14.22 18.95
N LEU A 445 -4.47 -13.72 19.40
CA LEU A 445 -3.79 -14.22 20.57
C LEU A 445 -3.87 -13.21 21.73
N ASP A 446 -3.96 -13.74 22.96
CA ASP A 446 -3.80 -12.94 24.15
C ASP A 446 -2.32 -12.65 24.47
N GLU A 447 -2.04 -12.00 25.58
CA GLU A 447 -0.67 -11.68 26.03
C GLU A 447 0.16 -12.92 26.36
N GLN A 448 -0.48 -14.05 26.67
CA GLN A 448 0.14 -15.32 26.98
C GLN A 448 0.33 -16.20 25.72
N GLY A 449 -0.10 -15.70 24.56
CA GLY A 449 -0.02 -16.43 23.27
C GLY A 449 -1.10 -17.50 23.11
N GLN A 450 -2.18 -17.45 23.90
CA GLN A 450 -3.31 -18.37 23.76
C GLN A 450 -4.31 -17.81 22.74
N GLU A 451 -4.87 -18.69 21.89
CA GLU A 451 -5.89 -18.28 20.93
C GLU A 451 -7.18 -17.86 21.65
N ILE A 452 -7.70 -16.69 21.26
CA ILE A 452 -8.98 -16.17 21.71
C ILE A 452 -10.05 -16.71 20.77
N GLU A 453 -10.93 -17.55 21.30
CA GLU A 453 -12.06 -18.07 20.52
C GLU A 453 -13.29 -17.14 20.59
N GLY A 454 -14.08 -17.13 19.50
CA GLY A 454 -15.30 -16.31 19.43
C GLY A 454 -15.01 -14.81 19.38
N GLU A 455 -15.89 -14.01 20.03
CA GLU A 455 -15.75 -12.56 20.15
C GLU A 455 -14.56 -12.21 21.07
N GLY A 456 -13.72 -11.27 20.63
CA GLY A 456 -12.58 -10.84 21.45
C GLY A 456 -11.62 -9.92 20.71
N SER A 457 -10.64 -9.39 21.45
CA SER A 457 -9.60 -8.52 20.93
C SER A 457 -8.22 -9.05 21.34
N GLY A 458 -7.27 -9.05 20.41
CA GLY A 458 -5.94 -9.58 20.66
C GLY A 458 -4.94 -9.23 19.58
N TYR A 459 -3.81 -9.91 19.62
CA TYR A 459 -2.78 -9.83 18.60
C TYR A 459 -3.18 -10.61 17.36
N LEU A 460 -3.16 -9.97 16.21
CA LEU A 460 -3.44 -10.63 14.95
C LEU A 460 -2.24 -11.45 14.50
N VAL A 461 -2.46 -12.74 14.28
CA VAL A 461 -1.47 -13.67 13.71
C VAL A 461 -2.07 -14.44 12.55
N ILE A 462 -1.22 -14.97 11.67
CA ILE A 462 -1.63 -15.86 10.57
C ILE A 462 -1.03 -17.25 10.82
N LYS A 463 -1.88 -18.28 10.75
CA LYS A 463 -1.55 -19.66 11.14
C LYS A 463 -0.84 -20.48 10.05
N ARG A 464 -0.92 -20.05 8.80
CA ARG A 464 -0.40 -20.77 7.63
C ARG A 464 0.33 -19.85 6.67
N SER A 465 1.24 -20.43 5.89
CA SER A 465 1.84 -19.77 4.75
C SER A 465 0.80 -19.47 3.64
N TRP A 466 1.04 -18.44 2.87
CA TRP A 466 0.23 -18.05 1.71
C TRP A 466 1.16 -17.69 0.52
N PRO A 467 0.68 -17.75 -0.73
CA PRO A 467 1.56 -17.59 -1.90
C PRO A 467 2.41 -16.33 -1.93
N GLY A 468 1.85 -15.19 -1.54
CA GLY A 468 2.52 -13.88 -1.50
C GLY A 468 3.28 -13.57 -0.21
N GLN A 469 3.52 -14.56 0.67
CA GLN A 469 4.30 -14.36 1.89
C GLN A 469 5.71 -13.84 1.54
N ILE A 470 6.20 -12.88 2.34
CA ILE A 470 7.60 -12.45 2.31
C ILE A 470 8.53 -13.67 2.40
N ARG A 471 9.54 -13.73 1.53
CA ARG A 471 10.51 -14.84 1.57
C ARG A 471 11.67 -14.57 2.50
N THR A 472 12.11 -13.31 2.55
CA THR A 472 13.19 -12.89 3.46
C THR A 472 13.23 -11.37 3.58
N VAL A 473 13.92 -10.88 4.60
CA VAL A 473 14.51 -9.54 4.57
C VAL A 473 15.82 -9.67 3.80
N TYR A 474 15.97 -8.90 2.73
CA TYR A 474 17.11 -9.01 1.84
C TYR A 474 18.44 -8.86 2.60
N GLY A 475 19.32 -9.84 2.42
CA GLY A 475 20.60 -9.90 3.11
C GLY A 475 20.55 -10.25 4.61
N ASP A 476 19.35 -10.39 5.23
CA ASP A 476 19.22 -10.61 6.68
C ASP A 476 17.99 -11.46 7.02
N HIS A 477 18.08 -12.77 6.77
CA HIS A 477 16.97 -13.70 7.07
C HIS A 477 16.67 -13.79 8.56
N GLN A 478 17.68 -13.63 9.43
CA GLN A 478 17.45 -13.65 10.88
C GLN A 478 16.54 -12.51 11.32
N ARG A 479 16.66 -11.34 10.71
CA ARG A 479 15.76 -10.20 10.97
C ARG A 479 14.32 -10.49 10.59
N LEU A 480 14.07 -11.31 9.54
CA LEU A 480 12.72 -11.79 9.24
C LEU A 480 12.17 -12.63 10.40
N ILE A 481 12.97 -13.62 10.86
CA ILE A 481 12.56 -14.51 11.97
C ILE A 481 12.29 -13.70 13.23
N ASP A 482 13.22 -12.84 13.61
CA ASP A 482 13.12 -12.02 14.84
C ASP A 482 11.90 -11.09 14.81
N THR A 483 11.55 -10.56 13.63
CA THR A 483 10.45 -9.59 13.51
C THR A 483 9.07 -10.26 13.48
N TYR A 484 8.94 -11.40 12.79
CA TYR A 484 7.61 -11.93 12.42
C TYR A 484 7.33 -13.36 12.93
N PHE A 485 8.34 -14.12 13.36
CA PHE A 485 8.18 -15.53 13.67
C PHE A 485 8.68 -15.94 15.06
N SER A 486 9.41 -15.07 15.76
CA SER A 486 9.97 -15.38 17.08
C SER A 486 9.02 -15.09 18.23
N THR A 487 8.16 -14.07 18.11
CA THR A 487 7.26 -13.63 19.20
C THR A 487 6.23 -14.70 19.54
N TYR A 488 5.63 -15.33 18.52
CA TYR A 488 4.67 -16.42 18.66
C TYR A 488 5.10 -17.56 17.73
N ALA A 489 5.74 -18.58 18.30
CA ALA A 489 6.30 -19.69 17.53
C ALA A 489 5.21 -20.44 16.73
N GLY A 490 5.46 -20.66 15.45
CA GLY A 490 4.52 -21.33 14.54
C GLY A 490 3.45 -20.41 13.93
N TYR A 491 3.50 -19.11 14.21
CA TYR A 491 2.62 -18.12 13.60
C TYR A 491 3.42 -17.03 12.88
N TYR A 492 2.83 -16.44 11.86
CA TYR A 492 3.28 -15.13 11.37
C TYR A 492 2.65 -14.04 12.23
N PHE A 493 3.46 -13.33 12.98
CA PHE A 493 3.05 -12.20 13.83
C PHE A 493 2.97 -10.92 13.01
N THR A 494 1.76 -10.39 12.83
CA THR A 494 1.54 -9.22 11.96
C THR A 494 2.06 -7.90 12.57
N GLY A 495 2.23 -7.85 13.88
CA GLY A 495 2.48 -6.61 14.61
C GLY A 495 1.26 -5.69 14.68
N ASP A 496 0.08 -6.17 14.29
CA ASP A 496 -1.18 -5.46 14.38
C ASP A 496 -2.09 -6.10 15.45
N GLY A 497 -2.89 -5.28 16.12
CA GLY A 497 -4.00 -5.73 16.94
C GLY A 497 -5.29 -5.81 16.13
N ALA A 498 -6.18 -6.72 16.49
CA ALA A 498 -7.50 -6.81 15.90
C ALA A 498 -8.56 -7.19 16.92
N LEU A 499 -9.80 -6.88 16.56
CA LEU A 499 -11.01 -7.29 17.26
C LEU A 499 -11.84 -8.17 16.33
N ARG A 500 -12.34 -9.28 16.84
CA ARG A 500 -13.35 -10.11 16.19
C ARG A 500 -14.67 -9.92 16.93
N ASP A 501 -15.73 -9.54 16.21
CA ASP A 501 -17.05 -9.39 16.81
C ASP A 501 -17.83 -10.71 16.84
N ALA A 502 -19.03 -10.70 17.44
CA ALA A 502 -19.87 -11.88 17.59
C ALA A 502 -20.31 -12.52 16.26
N ASP A 503 -20.31 -11.75 15.16
CA ASP A 503 -20.62 -12.24 13.81
C ASP A 503 -19.37 -12.71 13.04
N GLY A 504 -18.19 -12.65 13.66
CA GLY A 504 -16.91 -13.07 13.09
C GLY A 504 -16.18 -12.03 12.25
N TYR A 505 -16.68 -10.80 12.17
CA TYR A 505 -16.00 -9.72 11.44
C TYR A 505 -14.74 -9.27 12.16
N LEU A 506 -13.65 -9.10 11.41
CA LEU A 506 -12.38 -8.61 11.91
C LEU A 506 -12.24 -7.10 11.67
N ARG A 507 -11.89 -6.39 12.73
CA ARG A 507 -11.54 -4.97 12.70
C ARG A 507 -10.10 -4.81 13.18
N ILE A 508 -9.29 -4.13 12.41
CA ILE A 508 -7.92 -3.80 12.80
C ILE A 508 -7.95 -2.62 13.78
N THR A 509 -7.30 -2.79 14.93
CA THR A 509 -7.29 -1.78 16.02
C THR A 509 -6.04 -0.91 16.00
N GLY A 510 -5.06 -1.25 15.17
CA GLY A 510 -3.81 -0.51 14.96
C GLY A 510 -2.58 -1.36 15.22
N ARG A 511 -1.40 -0.72 15.20
CA ARG A 511 -0.13 -1.37 15.47
C ARG A 511 -0.03 -1.75 16.95
N VAL A 512 0.59 -2.90 17.24
CA VAL A 512 0.81 -3.37 18.62
C VAL A 512 1.74 -2.43 19.40
N ASP A 513 2.73 -1.86 18.72
CA ASP A 513 3.66 -0.85 19.26
C ASP A 513 2.99 0.54 19.44
N ASP A 514 1.80 0.75 18.86
CA ASP A 514 0.96 1.94 19.04
C ASP A 514 -0.22 1.70 20.03
N VAL A 515 -0.25 0.57 20.73
CA VAL A 515 -1.25 0.29 21.76
C VAL A 515 -0.92 1.06 23.04
N LEU A 516 -1.92 1.67 23.63
CA LEU A 516 -1.85 2.34 24.93
C LEU A 516 -2.07 1.32 26.05
N ASN A 517 -1.25 1.39 27.09
CA ASN A 517 -1.45 0.61 28.32
C ASN A 517 -1.76 1.56 29.49
N VAL A 518 -3.03 1.92 29.62
CA VAL A 518 -3.49 2.89 30.61
C VAL A 518 -4.04 2.16 31.82
N SER A 519 -3.39 2.28 32.97
CA SER A 519 -3.80 1.63 34.22
C SER A 519 -4.03 0.11 34.08
N GLY A 520 -3.19 -0.56 33.27
CA GLY A 520 -3.30 -2.01 33.02
C GLY A 520 -4.35 -2.40 31.98
N HIS A 521 -5.03 -1.45 31.37
CA HIS A 521 -5.97 -1.71 30.27
C HIS A 521 -5.33 -1.36 28.93
N ARG A 522 -5.40 -2.30 27.98
CA ARG A 522 -4.92 -2.11 26.63
C ARG A 522 -6.00 -1.49 25.76
N MET A 523 -5.62 -0.46 25.02
CA MET A 523 -6.50 0.28 24.14
C MET A 523 -5.75 0.69 22.88
N GLY A 524 -6.34 0.47 21.70
CA GLY A 524 -5.76 0.92 20.43
C GLY A 524 -5.79 2.45 20.34
N THR A 525 -4.68 3.05 19.88
CA THR A 525 -4.66 4.50 19.59
C THR A 525 -5.76 4.88 18.59
N ALA A 526 -6.01 4.02 17.59
CA ALA A 526 -7.05 4.23 16.58
C ALA A 526 -8.47 4.35 17.16
N GLU A 527 -8.74 3.75 18.32
CA GLU A 527 -10.06 3.86 18.96
C GLU A 527 -10.28 5.27 19.50
N VAL A 528 -9.27 5.84 20.18
CA VAL A 528 -9.32 7.21 20.71
C VAL A 528 -9.30 8.22 19.58
N GLU A 529 -8.47 8.01 18.55
CA GLU A 529 -8.45 8.83 17.33
C GLU A 529 -9.82 8.85 16.65
N SER A 530 -10.46 7.69 16.52
CA SER A 530 -11.81 7.57 15.94
C SER A 530 -12.86 8.32 16.77
N ALA A 531 -12.76 8.29 18.09
CA ALA A 531 -13.65 9.05 18.96
C ALA A 531 -13.47 10.56 18.79
N LEU A 532 -12.23 11.05 18.76
CA LEU A 532 -11.93 12.48 18.62
C LEU A 532 -12.46 13.06 17.30
N VAL A 533 -12.29 12.34 16.18
CA VAL A 533 -12.76 12.80 14.86
C VAL A 533 -14.27 12.69 14.66
N LEU A 534 -15.02 12.12 15.61
CA LEU A 534 -16.50 12.24 15.63
C LEU A 534 -16.96 13.67 15.91
N HIS A 535 -16.11 14.49 16.53
CA HIS A 535 -16.42 15.92 16.71
C HIS A 535 -16.43 16.62 15.34
N ASN A 536 -17.43 17.49 15.11
CA ASN A 536 -17.57 18.15 13.82
C ASN A 536 -16.42 19.10 13.48
N ASP A 537 -15.78 19.67 14.49
CA ASP A 537 -14.72 20.66 14.36
C ASP A 537 -13.31 20.04 14.24
N ILE A 538 -13.21 18.70 14.30
CA ILE A 538 -11.92 17.99 14.19
C ILE A 538 -11.83 17.26 12.86
N SER A 539 -10.78 17.59 12.10
CA SER A 539 -10.49 16.95 10.81
C SER A 539 -9.65 15.69 10.97
N GLU A 540 -8.64 15.72 11.83
CA GLU A 540 -7.74 14.60 12.08
C GLU A 540 -7.32 14.54 13.55
N ALA A 541 -6.95 13.34 13.99
CA ALA A 541 -6.34 13.13 15.29
C ALA A 541 -5.26 12.05 15.22
N ALA A 542 -4.22 12.18 16.01
CA ALA A 542 -3.24 11.14 16.28
C ALA A 542 -3.01 11.02 17.77
N VAL A 543 -2.93 9.78 18.26
CA VAL A 543 -2.82 9.49 19.68
C VAL A 543 -1.57 8.68 19.95
N VAL A 544 -0.85 9.02 20.99
CA VAL A 544 0.32 8.28 21.48
C VAL A 544 0.28 8.15 23.00
N GLY A 545 0.92 7.09 23.48
CA GLY A 545 1.18 6.96 24.90
C GLY A 545 2.42 7.77 25.30
N TYR A 546 2.43 8.29 26.52
CA TYR A 546 3.59 8.92 27.14
C TYR A 546 3.71 8.47 28.60
N PRO A 547 4.91 8.51 29.23
CA PRO A 547 5.08 8.12 30.63
C PRO A 547 4.22 8.96 31.56
N HIS A 548 3.40 8.31 32.40
CA HIS A 548 2.53 8.97 33.37
C HIS A 548 2.76 8.41 34.77
N PRO A 549 3.01 9.26 35.80
CA PRO A 549 3.48 8.82 37.11
C PRO A 549 2.48 7.93 37.89
N ILE A 550 1.19 8.03 37.59
CA ILE A 550 0.14 7.27 38.28
C ILE A 550 -0.38 6.11 37.42
N LYS A 551 -0.58 6.35 36.11
CA LYS A 551 -1.22 5.38 35.19
C LYS A 551 -0.22 4.46 34.53
N GLY A 552 1.08 4.66 34.74
CA GLY A 552 2.14 4.04 33.93
C GLY A 552 2.27 4.69 32.56
N GLN A 553 1.18 4.71 31.79
CA GLN A 553 1.10 5.40 30.51
C GLN A 553 -0.13 6.32 30.48
N GLY A 554 0.04 7.56 30.05
CA GLY A 554 -1.01 8.54 29.81
C GLY A 554 -1.35 8.63 28.32
N ILE A 555 -2.47 9.24 28.00
CA ILE A 555 -3.01 9.43 26.66
C ILE A 555 -2.71 10.85 26.20
N TYR A 556 -1.84 10.98 25.18
CA TYR A 556 -1.51 12.26 24.55
C TYR A 556 -2.15 12.31 23.16
N CYS A 557 -3.03 13.28 22.96
CA CYS A 557 -3.79 13.45 21.73
C CYS A 557 -3.31 14.69 20.98
N TYR A 558 -2.92 14.51 19.72
CA TYR A 558 -2.72 15.59 18.76
C TYR A 558 -3.98 15.73 17.93
N VAL A 559 -4.59 16.89 17.90
CA VAL A 559 -5.83 17.14 17.17
C VAL A 559 -5.65 18.26 16.16
N THR A 560 -6.08 18.03 14.92
CA THR A 560 -6.08 19.02 13.85
C THR A 560 -7.52 19.48 13.64
N PRO A 561 -7.83 20.76 13.88
CA PRO A 561 -9.17 21.30 13.66
C PRO A 561 -9.47 21.46 12.16
N ILE A 562 -10.74 21.63 11.82
CA ILE A 562 -11.13 22.15 10.51
C ILE A 562 -10.75 23.62 10.40
N THR A 563 -10.62 24.12 9.17
CA THR A 563 -10.24 25.52 8.92
C THR A 563 -11.21 26.50 9.57
N GLY A 564 -10.67 27.45 10.33
CA GLY A 564 -11.44 28.49 11.01
C GLY A 564 -11.88 28.18 12.45
N ILE A 565 -11.53 26.99 12.96
CA ILE A 565 -11.76 26.64 14.37
C ILE A 565 -10.48 26.93 15.17
N GLU A 566 -10.66 27.66 16.28
CA GLU A 566 -9.59 28.03 17.21
C GLU A 566 -9.62 27.09 18.44
N ASP A 567 -8.47 26.97 19.07
CA ASP A 567 -8.33 26.24 20.33
C ASP A 567 -9.12 26.95 21.46
N SER A 568 -9.92 26.16 22.19
CA SER A 568 -10.63 26.67 23.36
C SER A 568 -10.72 25.61 24.47
N PRO A 569 -10.75 26.05 25.75
CA PRO A 569 -10.96 25.13 26.87
C PRO A 569 -12.28 24.35 26.77
N GLU A 570 -13.32 24.97 26.20
CA GLU A 570 -14.63 24.38 26.02
C GLU A 570 -14.58 23.23 25.02
N LEU A 571 -13.96 23.44 23.85
CA LEU A 571 -13.79 22.41 22.84
C LEU A 571 -12.92 21.25 23.35
N ARG A 572 -11.84 21.53 24.06
CA ARG A 572 -11.02 20.48 24.70
C ARG A 572 -11.85 19.65 25.68
N ALA A 573 -12.70 20.29 26.49
CA ALA A 573 -13.57 19.60 27.44
C ALA A 573 -14.65 18.74 26.72
N GLU A 574 -15.14 19.18 25.58
CA GLU A 574 -16.08 18.42 24.75
C GLU A 574 -15.39 17.18 24.16
N LEU A 575 -14.18 17.30 23.64
CA LEU A 575 -13.38 16.19 23.12
C LEU A 575 -13.10 15.13 24.20
N VAL A 576 -12.76 15.56 25.43
CA VAL A 576 -12.59 14.66 26.57
C VAL A 576 -13.89 13.90 26.88
N LYS A 577 -15.02 14.63 26.97
CA LYS A 577 -16.34 14.00 27.20
C LYS A 577 -16.70 13.03 26.09
N LEU A 578 -16.37 13.36 24.85
CA LEU A 578 -16.62 12.52 23.69
C LEU A 578 -15.86 11.18 23.78
N CYS A 579 -14.56 11.20 24.07
CA CYS A 579 -13.78 9.98 24.30
C CYS A 579 -14.35 9.12 25.44
N VAL A 580 -14.73 9.74 26.54
CA VAL A 580 -15.33 9.04 27.70
C VAL A 580 -16.69 8.43 27.33
N ARG A 581 -17.50 9.14 26.55
CA ARG A 581 -18.82 8.66 26.11
C ARG A 581 -18.71 7.47 25.13
N GLU A 582 -17.80 7.56 24.17
CA GLU A 582 -17.71 6.57 23.08
C GLU A 582 -16.97 5.29 23.51
N ILE A 583 -15.96 5.40 24.39
CA ILE A 583 -15.10 4.29 24.75
C ILE A 583 -15.22 3.94 26.24
N GLY A 584 -15.28 4.94 27.09
CA GLY A 584 -15.34 4.79 28.54
C GLY A 584 -14.32 5.65 29.27
N PRO A 585 -14.38 5.70 30.64
CA PRO A 585 -13.52 6.57 31.45
C PRO A 585 -12.00 6.31 31.29
N ILE A 586 -11.61 5.11 30.88
CA ILE A 586 -10.21 4.73 30.67
C ILE A 586 -9.60 5.45 29.46
N ALA A 587 -10.42 5.89 28.51
CA ALA A 587 -9.99 6.59 27.30
C ALA A 587 -9.94 8.11 27.48
N LYS A 588 -10.04 8.60 28.71
CA LYS A 588 -9.96 10.03 28.99
C LYS A 588 -8.57 10.56 28.62
N PRO A 589 -8.44 11.46 27.60
CA PRO A 589 -7.19 12.11 27.28
C PRO A 589 -6.59 12.84 28.48
N ASP A 590 -5.30 12.67 28.71
CA ASP A 590 -4.56 13.43 29.73
C ASP A 590 -4.06 14.75 29.17
N VAL A 591 -3.65 14.74 27.89
CA VAL A 591 -3.20 15.93 27.18
C VAL A 591 -3.87 15.98 25.81
N ILE A 592 -4.35 17.15 25.43
CA ILE A 592 -4.83 17.44 24.06
C ILE A 592 -3.98 18.61 23.54
N GLN A 593 -3.14 18.35 22.56
CA GLN A 593 -2.35 19.36 21.89
C GLN A 593 -3.00 19.74 20.55
N TRP A 594 -3.15 21.04 20.31
CA TRP A 594 -3.56 21.55 19.02
C TRP A 594 -2.43 21.39 18.01
N ALA A 595 -2.72 20.76 16.89
CA ALA A 595 -1.76 20.44 15.84
C ALA A 595 -2.20 21.10 14.52
N PRO A 596 -1.41 22.00 13.92
CA PRO A 596 -1.73 22.59 12.61
C PRO A 596 -1.69 21.53 11.49
N GLY A 597 -1.02 20.42 11.73
CA GLY A 597 -0.96 19.23 10.90
C GLY A 597 -0.29 18.10 11.67
N LEU A 598 -0.38 16.86 11.12
CA LEU A 598 0.28 15.70 11.68
C LEU A 598 1.54 15.34 10.86
N PRO A 599 2.62 14.85 11.49
CA PRO A 599 3.81 14.42 10.78
C PRO A 599 3.47 13.14 10.01
N LYS A 600 3.39 13.26 8.69
CA LYS A 600 3.01 12.17 7.80
C LYS A 600 4.17 11.82 6.89
N THR A 601 4.28 10.55 6.55
CA THR A 601 5.06 10.15 5.39
C THR A 601 4.41 10.74 4.13
N ARG A 602 5.15 10.78 3.05
CA ARG A 602 4.62 11.23 1.75
C ARG A 602 3.51 10.32 1.18
N SER A 603 3.35 9.11 1.74
CA SER A 603 2.20 8.24 1.47
C SER A 603 0.96 8.57 2.34
N GLY A 604 1.06 9.59 3.20
CA GLY A 604 -0.02 9.99 4.10
C GLY A 604 -0.05 9.27 5.45
N LYS A 605 0.83 8.29 5.69
CA LYS A 605 0.87 7.54 6.95
C LYS A 605 1.43 8.42 8.08
N ILE A 606 0.70 8.53 9.18
CA ILE A 606 1.11 9.28 10.38
C ILE A 606 2.34 8.61 11.01
N MET A 607 3.36 9.42 11.29
CA MET A 607 4.61 8.97 11.92
C MET A 607 4.50 9.07 13.45
N ARG A 608 3.71 8.17 14.06
CA ARG A 608 3.46 8.18 15.53
C ARG A 608 4.72 8.10 16.35
N ARG A 609 5.79 7.50 15.83
CA ARG A 609 7.09 7.48 16.49
C ARG A 609 7.61 8.90 16.80
N ILE A 610 7.48 9.83 15.86
CA ILE A 610 7.88 11.24 16.06
C ILE A 610 6.97 11.90 17.07
N LEU A 611 5.67 11.71 16.98
CA LEU A 611 4.69 12.24 17.94
C LEU A 611 4.95 11.75 19.36
N ARG A 612 5.28 10.46 19.51
CA ARG A 612 5.64 9.87 20.82
C ARG A 612 6.87 10.53 21.39
N LYS A 613 7.94 10.69 20.61
CA LYS A 613 9.16 11.37 21.05
C LYS A 613 8.93 12.83 21.47
N ILE A 614 8.05 13.53 20.76
CA ILE A 614 7.63 14.89 21.14
C ILE A 614 6.87 14.85 22.47
N ALA A 615 5.89 13.96 22.64
CA ALA A 615 5.13 13.81 23.87
C ALA A 615 6.02 13.46 25.08
N GLU A 616 7.02 12.58 24.88
CA GLU A 616 8.02 12.15 25.87
C GLU A 616 9.10 13.21 26.14
N ASN A 617 9.15 14.30 25.38
CA ASN A 617 10.20 15.33 25.41
C ASN A 617 11.62 14.81 25.05
N GLU A 618 11.69 13.80 24.19
CA GLU A 618 12.94 13.22 23.69
C GLU A 618 13.31 13.78 22.31
N LEU A 619 13.50 15.10 22.23
CA LEU A 619 13.63 15.84 20.99
C LEU A 619 14.93 15.55 20.22
N ASP A 620 15.99 15.15 20.91
CA ASP A 620 17.31 14.83 20.32
C ASP A 620 17.32 13.46 19.62
N SER A 621 16.26 12.66 19.78
CA SER A 621 16.17 11.27 19.29
C SER A 621 14.98 11.00 18.39
N LEU A 622 14.55 11.98 17.57
CA LEU A 622 13.39 11.85 16.67
C LEU A 622 13.54 10.75 15.62
N GLY A 623 14.78 10.30 15.36
CA GLY A 623 15.12 9.26 14.38
C GLY A 623 14.97 9.75 12.95
N ASP A 624 14.81 8.83 11.99
CA ASP A 624 14.72 9.17 10.56
C ASP A 624 13.47 10.00 10.25
N THR A 625 13.69 11.26 9.84
CA THR A 625 12.67 12.22 9.39
C THR A 625 12.68 12.41 7.87
N SER A 626 13.56 11.72 7.15
CA SER A 626 13.76 11.88 5.69
C SER A 626 12.53 11.52 4.85
N THR A 627 11.62 10.75 5.42
CA THR A 627 10.38 10.31 4.75
C THR A 627 9.18 11.22 4.98
N LEU A 628 9.36 12.31 5.77
CA LEU A 628 8.30 13.28 6.03
C LEU A 628 7.87 14.01 4.76
N ALA A 629 6.56 14.18 4.62
CA ALA A 629 5.99 15.00 3.55
C ALA A 629 6.30 16.48 3.74
N ASP A 630 6.20 16.94 4.99
CA ASP A 630 6.51 18.31 5.41
C ASP A 630 7.27 18.29 6.75
N PRO A 631 8.58 18.50 6.75
CA PRO A 631 9.37 18.56 7.98
C PRO A 631 9.01 19.73 8.91
N SER A 632 8.46 20.84 8.39
CA SER A 632 8.11 22.02 9.19
C SER A 632 7.02 21.75 10.24
N VAL A 633 6.17 20.75 9.98
CA VAL A 633 5.13 20.30 10.92
C VAL A 633 5.75 19.82 12.24
N VAL A 634 6.91 19.17 12.19
CA VAL A 634 7.59 18.70 13.41
C VAL A 634 8.04 19.86 14.28
N GLU A 635 8.61 20.90 13.67
CA GLU A 635 9.02 22.12 14.41
C GLU A 635 7.82 22.82 15.07
N GLN A 636 6.70 22.90 14.35
CA GLN A 636 5.46 23.48 14.88
C GLN A 636 4.89 22.65 16.05
N LEU A 637 4.94 21.32 15.96
CA LEU A 637 4.49 20.44 17.04
C LEU A 637 5.39 20.52 18.28
N ILE A 638 6.70 20.67 18.09
CA ILE A 638 7.65 20.89 19.20
C ILE A 638 7.36 22.22 19.87
N ALA A 639 7.16 23.29 19.07
CA ALA A 639 6.86 24.63 19.61
C ALA A 639 5.52 24.69 20.36
N GLY A 640 4.52 23.93 19.90
CA GLY A 640 3.19 23.83 20.52
C GLY A 640 3.05 22.74 21.58
N ARG A 641 4.15 22.10 22.04
CA ARG A 641 4.09 21.00 22.99
C ARG A 641 3.44 21.43 24.30
N GLU A 642 2.37 20.75 24.67
CA GLU A 642 1.69 20.94 25.95
C GLU A 642 2.48 20.22 27.06
N GLN A 643 2.63 20.89 28.22
CA GLN A 643 3.22 20.26 29.39
C GLN A 643 2.15 19.43 30.10
N SER A 644 2.46 18.17 30.38
CA SER A 644 1.59 17.23 31.10
C SER A 644 1.59 17.51 32.62
#